data_1fae988a2bf639de5b3835b54d1699ab
#
_entry.id   1fae988a2bf639de5b3835b54d1699ab
#
_cell.length_a   1.000
_cell.length_b   1.000
_cell.length_c   1.000
_cell.angle_alpha   90.00
_cell.angle_beta   90.00
_cell.angle_gamma   90.00
#
_symmetry.space_group_name_H-M   'P 1'
#
loop_
_entity.id
_entity.type
_entity.pdbx_description
1 polymer ?
#
loop_
_entity_poly.entity_id
_entity_poly.type
_entity_poly.pdbx_seq_one_letter_code
_entity_poly.pdbx_strand_id
1 'polypeptide(L)'
;MKQQQIFAALLEQWRALPEPVATADEHSGNLEKLVQASRFAAQVLAGDPQWMPQIAVAVGQSDHDPAQTLAEFRAESSADGEEESEADFMRALRRWRNWEQVRLIWHEVLETPPLPERLEDITRVADIAITEAVDFAMNKMMARYGETAPCPHTGRPQWMTVLGMGKLGARELNLSSDVDLVFAFPREGETRGERALSHSEFFTRVGRKIIQLLDQRTADGFVFRVDMRLRPNGQSGPLALSFPASITYYQEQGRDWERYAMIKARAITGLESADSELMPALQEFVFRRYVDYQVLSSLREMKQLIAAENRRLQRQHNIKLGAGGIREIEFIVQALQLIQGGQSPALTDANIYRVLEAIQVERLLPASVCQDLHCGYDALRRVEHLLQAQEDRQTQTLPDDDSARQSLALTAGFADWAEFLTWLDEIRDSVHQHFVAFIAPEEPEESPDHPWEPFWQNPAGADWQQDFDQHSDAVRGAVEQLQTDLERYHVSETGQARLARFMPLLLAELARLQQPVQATERVLQIVRSVLRRSAYLVMLVENPRAVRELVKLCALSPWVTEQLTDKPFLLDELTDSEQLYRLPERRALRDDLHQRLLRLPDDDLEQQMEQLRHYRHSRVLRAAACELTGNLPLMKISDYLTYTAEEVLQQVFWLAWEQMTEKYGTPTREDGSLCDTDFSLLAYGKLGGIELSYESDLDLVFVHDGAPQGTTRGVKSVDNTVFFMRLGQRIIHLLTTQTPSGILYEADMRLRPSGNSGLLVTSLSAFETYQREDAWTWEHQALVRARPVAGCPQLAERINAVRADILGLERDPESLREKVLEMREKMRANLATPVAHRAEEFHIKQDAGGIVDIEFIVQYLLLLHARAHPKLAQWSDNMRLLESLEAEGIISAEVRQELSTAYLQWRGEVHRQALQQGDGRLHGAEAIKAFNTTIESVTRCWQSILSA
;
A
#
# COMPACT_ATOMS: atom_id res chain seq x y z
N MET A 1 -1.90 45.57 3.98
CA MET A 1 -0.96 46.52 3.32
C MET A 1 -0.34 45.96 2.03
N LYS A 2 0.30 44.82 1.97
CA LYS A 2 0.90 44.25 0.72
C LYS A 2 -0.14 43.98 -0.38
N GLN A 3 -1.28 43.39 -0.07
CA GLN A 3 -2.33 43.07 -1.07
C GLN A 3 -2.98 44.36 -1.65
N GLN A 4 -3.23 45.39 -0.84
CA GLN A 4 -3.71 46.69 -1.31
C GLN A 4 -2.73 47.40 -2.23
N GLN A 5 -1.42 47.26 -1.96
CA GLN A 5 -0.39 47.82 -2.86
C GLN A 5 -0.36 47.08 -4.20
N ILE A 6 -0.49 45.76 -4.20
CA ILE A 6 -0.56 44.94 -5.41
C ILE A 6 -1.80 45.29 -6.22
N PHE A 7 -2.97 45.37 -5.56
CA PHE A 7 -4.21 45.77 -6.21
C PHE A 7 -4.10 47.14 -6.88
N ALA A 8 -3.58 48.16 -6.14
CA ALA A 8 -3.40 49.49 -6.68
C ALA A 8 -2.48 49.51 -7.91
N ALA A 9 -1.37 48.74 -7.88
CA ALA A 9 -0.46 48.63 -9.01
C ALA A 9 -1.11 47.95 -10.22
N LEU A 10 -1.86 46.87 -10.04
CA LEU A 10 -2.59 46.20 -11.11
C LEU A 10 -3.68 47.08 -11.72
N LEU A 11 -4.43 47.79 -10.90
CA LEU A 11 -5.45 48.70 -11.36
C LEU A 11 -4.85 49.86 -12.17
N GLU A 12 -3.68 50.39 -11.76
CA GLU A 12 -2.95 51.42 -12.52
C GLU A 12 -2.45 50.87 -13.85
N GLN A 13 -1.91 49.63 -13.86
CA GLN A 13 -1.48 48.95 -15.10
C GLN A 13 -2.67 48.72 -16.04
N TRP A 14 -3.86 48.31 -15.54
CA TRP A 14 -5.05 48.13 -16.34
C TRP A 14 -5.52 49.45 -16.98
N ARG A 15 -5.56 50.53 -16.18
CA ARG A 15 -5.91 51.88 -16.68
C ARG A 15 -4.95 52.45 -17.72
N ALA A 16 -3.68 51.95 -17.73
CA ALA A 16 -2.67 52.36 -18.68
C ALA A 16 -2.77 51.64 -20.03
N LEU A 17 -3.58 50.57 -20.15
CA LEU A 17 -3.78 49.82 -21.39
C LEU A 17 -4.54 50.70 -22.46
N PRO A 18 -4.34 50.41 -23.75
CA PRO A 18 -5.02 51.15 -24.85
C PRO A 18 -6.53 51.00 -24.90
N GLU A 19 -7.10 50.05 -24.22
CA GLU A 19 -8.53 49.79 -24.14
C GLU A 19 -9.25 50.75 -23.17
N PRO A 20 -10.60 51.00 -23.33
CA PRO A 20 -11.27 52.05 -22.61
C PRO A 20 -11.24 51.90 -21.08
N VAL A 21 -10.81 52.95 -20.40
CA VAL A 21 -10.69 53.12 -18.92
C VAL A 21 -11.97 52.68 -18.18
N ALA A 22 -13.14 52.76 -18.82
CA ALA A 22 -14.44 52.38 -18.27
C ALA A 22 -14.48 50.91 -17.77
N THR A 23 -13.78 49.98 -18.40
CA THR A 23 -13.75 48.57 -17.98
C THR A 23 -12.93 48.36 -16.70
N ALA A 24 -11.86 49.07 -16.47
CA ALA A 24 -11.05 48.97 -15.26
C ALA A 24 -11.81 49.45 -14.02
N ASP A 25 -12.56 50.51 -14.14
CA ASP A 25 -13.36 51.08 -13.01
C ASP A 25 -14.60 50.22 -12.71
N GLU A 26 -15.23 49.67 -13.74
CA GLU A 26 -16.38 48.77 -13.62
C GLU A 26 -16.00 47.45 -12.86
N HIS A 27 -14.83 46.90 -13.14
CA HIS A 27 -14.38 45.64 -12.55
C HIS A 27 -13.44 45.81 -11.36
N SER A 28 -13.16 47.05 -10.90
CA SER A 28 -12.20 47.31 -9.81
C SER A 28 -12.50 46.56 -8.52
N GLY A 29 -13.76 46.47 -8.12
CA GLY A 29 -14.17 45.73 -6.92
C GLY A 29 -13.99 44.21 -7.05
N ASN A 30 -14.17 43.66 -8.27
CA ASN A 30 -13.95 42.26 -8.55
C ASN A 30 -12.44 41.92 -8.60
N LEU A 31 -11.64 42.81 -9.17
CA LEU A 31 -10.18 42.67 -9.16
C LEU A 31 -9.61 42.74 -7.73
N GLU A 32 -10.17 43.59 -6.86
CA GLU A 32 -9.76 43.64 -5.45
C GLU A 32 -10.01 42.33 -4.74
N LYS A 33 -11.21 41.76 -4.92
CA LYS A 33 -11.53 40.41 -4.38
C LYS A 33 -10.61 39.33 -4.91
N LEU A 34 -10.32 39.32 -6.22
CA LEU A 34 -9.42 38.36 -6.84
C LEU A 34 -8.00 38.44 -6.26
N VAL A 35 -7.44 39.65 -6.13
CA VAL A 35 -6.10 39.86 -5.54
C VAL A 35 -6.07 39.47 -4.06
N GLN A 36 -7.17 39.65 -3.34
CA GLN A 36 -7.30 39.23 -1.95
C GLN A 36 -7.34 37.71 -1.83
N ALA A 37 -8.03 37.05 -2.75
CA ALA A 37 -8.19 35.57 -2.75
C ALA A 37 -6.98 34.81 -3.27
N SER A 38 -6.26 35.37 -4.27
CA SER A 38 -5.22 34.63 -5.00
C SER A 38 -3.97 35.45 -5.26
N ARG A 39 -2.85 35.03 -4.64
CA ARG A 39 -1.52 35.56 -4.96
C ARG A 39 -1.07 35.08 -6.35
N PHE A 40 -1.46 33.86 -6.73
CA PHE A 40 -1.16 33.30 -8.05
C PHE A 40 -1.77 34.20 -9.15
N ALA A 41 -3.08 34.47 -9.08
CA ALA A 41 -3.75 35.33 -10.05
C ALA A 41 -3.11 36.73 -10.14
N ALA A 42 -2.80 37.33 -8.98
CA ALA A 42 -2.13 38.62 -8.93
C ALA A 42 -0.74 38.60 -9.61
N GLN A 43 0.04 37.54 -9.45
CA GLN A 43 1.36 37.40 -10.09
C GLN A 43 1.26 37.21 -11.59
N VAL A 44 0.33 36.38 -12.04
CA VAL A 44 0.07 36.14 -13.47
C VAL A 44 -0.35 37.42 -14.17
N LEU A 45 -1.31 38.15 -13.59
CA LEU A 45 -1.80 39.44 -14.15
C LEU A 45 -0.74 40.52 -14.12
N ALA A 46 0.16 40.54 -13.16
CA ALA A 46 1.27 41.48 -13.12
C ALA A 46 2.32 41.19 -14.23
N GLY A 47 2.48 39.94 -14.65
CA GLY A 47 3.33 39.55 -15.77
C GLY A 47 2.74 39.88 -17.15
N ASP A 48 1.42 39.71 -17.31
CA ASP A 48 0.68 39.95 -18.55
C ASP A 48 -0.54 40.83 -18.31
N PRO A 49 -0.36 42.15 -18.10
CA PRO A 49 -1.45 43.04 -17.74
C PRO A 49 -2.59 43.14 -18.78
N GLN A 50 -2.28 42.88 -20.06
CA GLN A 50 -3.27 42.86 -21.15
C GLN A 50 -4.34 41.78 -20.97
N TRP A 51 -4.11 40.76 -20.14
CA TRP A 51 -5.10 39.72 -19.86
C TRP A 51 -6.25 40.19 -18.97
N MET A 52 -6.06 41.27 -18.17
CA MET A 52 -7.11 41.75 -17.26
C MET A 52 -8.43 42.07 -17.96
N PRO A 53 -8.48 42.92 -19.00
CA PRO A 53 -9.72 43.18 -19.72
C PRO A 53 -10.28 41.95 -20.44
N GLN A 54 -9.42 41.10 -21.01
CA GLN A 54 -9.84 39.91 -21.71
C GLN A 54 -10.56 38.92 -20.77
N ILE A 55 -9.95 38.64 -19.61
CA ILE A 55 -10.50 37.74 -18.60
C ILE A 55 -11.79 38.33 -18.00
N ALA A 56 -11.83 39.63 -17.71
CA ALA A 56 -13.04 40.28 -17.19
C ALA A 56 -14.24 40.16 -18.15
N VAL A 57 -14.00 40.22 -19.46
CA VAL A 57 -15.03 39.99 -20.48
C VAL A 57 -15.42 38.51 -20.48
N ALA A 58 -14.46 37.59 -20.52
CA ALA A 58 -14.70 36.15 -20.55
C ALA A 58 -15.47 35.63 -19.31
N VAL A 59 -15.21 36.20 -18.14
CA VAL A 59 -15.95 35.89 -16.90
C VAL A 59 -17.44 36.30 -16.99
N GLY A 60 -17.76 37.36 -17.76
CA GLY A 60 -19.14 37.81 -18.00
C GLY A 60 -19.88 37.03 -19.10
N GLN A 61 -19.21 36.16 -19.85
CA GLN A 61 -19.76 35.41 -20.97
C GLN A 61 -20.14 33.98 -20.55
N SER A 62 -21.40 33.60 -20.79
CA SER A 62 -21.90 32.23 -20.52
C SER A 62 -21.47 31.21 -21.58
N ASP A 63 -20.98 31.66 -22.73
CA ASP A 63 -20.61 30.84 -23.92
C ASP A 63 -19.12 30.87 -24.22
N HIS A 64 -18.27 31.19 -23.24
CA HIS A 64 -16.80 31.12 -23.38
C HIS A 64 -16.33 29.73 -23.77
N ASP A 65 -15.51 29.65 -24.86
CA ASP A 65 -14.92 28.40 -25.32
C ASP A 65 -13.41 28.35 -25.09
N PRO A 66 -12.95 27.58 -24.09
CA PRO A 66 -11.52 27.42 -23.81
C PRO A 66 -10.70 26.85 -24.98
N ALA A 67 -11.33 26.04 -25.89
CA ALA A 67 -10.64 25.50 -27.04
C ALA A 67 -10.30 26.59 -28.06
N GLN A 68 -11.21 27.54 -28.26
CA GLN A 68 -10.95 28.69 -29.13
C GLN A 68 -9.81 29.55 -28.56
N THR A 69 -9.85 29.84 -27.27
CA THR A 69 -8.79 30.59 -26.60
C THR A 69 -7.44 29.89 -26.72
N LEU A 70 -7.38 28.56 -26.60
CA LEU A 70 -6.12 27.82 -26.83
C LEU A 70 -5.61 27.97 -28.27
N ALA A 71 -6.51 27.90 -29.24
CA ALA A 71 -6.13 28.11 -30.65
C ALA A 71 -5.51 29.50 -30.89
N GLU A 72 -6.00 30.54 -30.23
CA GLU A 72 -5.44 31.88 -30.26
C GLU A 72 -4.02 31.92 -29.67
N PHE A 73 -3.79 31.32 -28.49
CA PHE A 73 -2.46 31.24 -27.87
C PHE A 73 -1.47 30.43 -28.71
N ARG A 74 -1.92 29.39 -29.41
CA ARG A 74 -1.07 28.61 -30.36
C ARG A 74 -0.68 29.46 -31.59
N ALA A 75 -1.65 30.21 -32.12
CA ALA A 75 -1.37 31.11 -33.26
C ALA A 75 -0.37 32.22 -32.91
N GLU A 76 -0.45 32.77 -31.68
CA GLU A 76 0.51 33.77 -31.20
C GLU A 76 1.92 33.21 -30.98
N SER A 77 2.03 31.91 -30.64
CA SER A 77 3.31 31.24 -30.33
C SER A 77 4.06 30.70 -31.55
N SER A 78 3.38 30.47 -32.66
CA SER A 78 3.96 29.93 -33.89
C SER A 78 4.40 31.05 -34.81
N ALA A 79 5.61 30.97 -35.40
CA ALA A 79 6.03 31.88 -36.46
C ALA A 79 5.22 31.61 -37.73
N ASP A 80 4.84 32.67 -38.45
CA ASP A 80 4.03 32.59 -39.66
C ASP A 80 4.59 31.56 -40.69
N GLY A 81 3.87 30.46 -40.84
CA GLY A 81 4.10 29.43 -41.86
C GLY A 81 5.06 28.30 -41.51
N GLU A 82 5.59 28.23 -40.30
CA GLU A 82 6.40 27.08 -39.84
C GLU A 82 5.54 26.03 -39.09
N GLU A 83 5.96 24.75 -39.17
CA GLU A 83 5.34 23.67 -38.39
C GLU A 83 5.57 23.91 -36.89
N GLU A 84 4.51 23.88 -36.11
CA GLU A 84 4.56 24.14 -34.64
C GLU A 84 5.60 23.26 -33.96
N SER A 85 6.60 23.89 -33.34
CA SER A 85 7.61 23.18 -32.57
C SER A 85 7.04 22.69 -31.23
N GLU A 86 7.66 21.65 -30.66
CA GLU A 86 7.27 21.16 -29.32
C GLU A 86 7.42 22.26 -28.26
N ALA A 87 8.43 23.09 -28.37
CA ALA A 87 8.67 24.18 -27.41
C ALA A 87 7.59 25.27 -27.50
N ASP A 88 7.13 25.58 -28.72
CA ASP A 88 6.06 26.58 -28.91
C ASP A 88 4.71 26.06 -28.45
N PHE A 89 4.39 24.77 -28.73
CA PHE A 89 3.22 24.11 -28.22
C PHE A 89 3.22 24.10 -26.69
N MET A 90 4.32 23.69 -26.04
CA MET A 90 4.44 23.68 -24.58
C MET A 90 4.28 25.08 -23.98
N ARG A 91 4.79 26.12 -24.63
CA ARG A 91 4.66 27.52 -24.18
C ARG A 91 3.20 27.97 -24.32
N ALA A 92 2.58 27.75 -25.45
CA ALA A 92 1.19 28.11 -25.70
C ALA A 92 0.25 27.47 -24.68
N LEU A 93 0.40 26.15 -24.48
CA LEU A 93 -0.46 25.39 -23.57
C LEU A 93 -0.35 25.88 -22.11
N ARG A 94 0.86 26.27 -21.65
CA ARG A 94 1.07 26.77 -20.28
C ARG A 94 0.55 28.20 -20.11
N ARG A 95 0.79 29.08 -21.07
CA ARG A 95 0.26 30.45 -21.03
C ARG A 95 -1.28 30.45 -21.07
N TRP A 96 -1.87 29.66 -21.96
CA TRP A 96 -3.32 29.45 -22.00
C TRP A 96 -3.85 28.90 -20.67
N ARG A 97 -3.22 27.89 -20.12
CA ARG A 97 -3.62 27.32 -18.81
C ARG A 97 -3.57 28.39 -17.70
N ASN A 98 -2.54 29.22 -17.66
CA ASN A 98 -2.44 30.27 -16.67
C ASN A 98 -3.55 31.32 -16.86
N TRP A 99 -3.90 31.65 -18.07
CA TRP A 99 -5.01 32.56 -18.40
C TRP A 99 -6.35 31.96 -17.93
N GLU A 100 -6.65 30.72 -18.31
CA GLU A 100 -7.87 30.01 -17.91
C GLU A 100 -7.91 29.82 -16.38
N GLN A 101 -6.81 29.55 -15.73
CA GLN A 101 -6.75 29.40 -14.27
C GLN A 101 -7.13 30.70 -13.55
N VAL A 102 -6.70 31.85 -14.05
CA VAL A 102 -7.12 33.13 -13.48
C VAL A 102 -8.60 33.36 -13.72
N ARG A 103 -9.15 33.03 -14.89
CA ARG A 103 -10.60 33.11 -15.17
C ARG A 103 -11.42 32.24 -14.23
N LEU A 104 -10.98 30.97 -14.05
CA LEU A 104 -11.65 30.03 -13.15
C LEU A 104 -11.59 30.47 -11.69
N ILE A 105 -10.46 30.99 -11.22
CA ILE A 105 -10.34 31.59 -9.88
C ILE A 105 -11.28 32.78 -9.73
N TRP A 106 -11.44 33.60 -10.77
CA TRP A 106 -12.32 34.76 -10.75
C TRP A 106 -13.78 34.32 -10.63
N HIS A 107 -14.22 33.31 -11.37
CA HIS A 107 -15.53 32.67 -11.19
C HIS A 107 -15.75 32.17 -9.76
N GLU A 108 -14.74 31.53 -9.17
CA GLU A 108 -14.83 31.04 -7.80
C GLU A 108 -15.02 32.16 -6.76
N VAL A 109 -14.30 33.26 -6.92
CA VAL A 109 -14.38 34.42 -6.02
C VAL A 109 -15.72 35.14 -6.14
N LEU A 110 -16.35 35.16 -7.32
CA LEU A 110 -17.64 35.74 -7.58
C LEU A 110 -18.82 34.80 -7.29
N GLU A 111 -18.56 33.55 -7.04
CA GLU A 111 -19.55 32.47 -6.85
C GLU A 111 -20.53 32.28 -8.01
N THR A 112 -20.10 32.63 -9.22
CA THR A 112 -20.90 32.55 -10.43
C THR A 112 -20.10 31.86 -11.55
N PRO A 113 -20.69 30.91 -12.27
CA PRO A 113 -22.00 30.26 -12.09
C PRO A 113 -22.08 29.39 -10.81
N PRO A 114 -23.18 28.65 -10.57
CA PRO A 114 -23.27 27.67 -9.46
C PRO A 114 -22.11 26.67 -9.44
N LEU A 115 -21.78 26.12 -8.26
CA LEU A 115 -20.62 25.27 -8.09
C LEU A 115 -20.57 24.08 -9.08
N PRO A 116 -21.64 23.32 -9.34
CA PRO A 116 -21.60 22.21 -10.30
C PRO A 116 -21.13 22.64 -11.71
N GLU A 117 -21.56 23.80 -12.18
CA GLU A 117 -21.18 24.36 -13.48
C GLU A 117 -19.71 24.81 -13.46
N ARG A 118 -19.21 25.38 -12.35
CA ARG A 118 -17.80 25.73 -12.17
C ARG A 118 -16.89 24.50 -12.21
N LEU A 119 -17.29 23.39 -11.56
CA LEU A 119 -16.56 22.13 -11.59
C LEU A 119 -16.47 21.54 -13.00
N GLU A 120 -17.57 21.65 -13.76
CA GLU A 120 -17.59 21.21 -15.15
C GLU A 120 -16.70 22.08 -16.04
N ASP A 121 -16.68 23.40 -15.82
CA ASP A 121 -15.80 24.34 -16.55
C ASP A 121 -14.32 24.07 -16.27
N ILE A 122 -13.94 23.84 -15.00
CA ILE A 122 -12.58 23.43 -14.63
C ILE A 122 -12.20 22.12 -15.35
N THR A 123 -13.10 21.15 -15.33
CA THR A 123 -12.88 19.84 -15.96
C THR A 123 -12.74 19.98 -17.48
N ARG A 124 -13.55 20.85 -18.11
CA ARG A 124 -13.47 21.12 -19.55
C ARG A 124 -12.09 21.66 -19.98
N VAL A 125 -11.51 22.56 -19.18
CA VAL A 125 -10.14 23.05 -19.41
C VAL A 125 -9.13 21.92 -19.36
N ALA A 126 -9.26 20.99 -18.40
CA ALA A 126 -8.39 19.82 -18.31
C ALA A 126 -8.60 18.84 -19.50
N ASP A 127 -9.85 18.56 -19.87
CA ASP A 127 -10.19 17.70 -21.01
C ASP A 127 -9.58 18.23 -22.32
N ILE A 128 -9.65 19.55 -22.57
CA ILE A 128 -9.04 20.19 -23.73
C ILE A 128 -7.50 20.05 -23.70
N ALA A 129 -6.88 20.36 -22.56
CA ALA A 129 -5.43 20.23 -22.44
C ALA A 129 -4.93 18.80 -22.71
N ILE A 130 -5.66 17.80 -22.19
CA ILE A 130 -5.34 16.37 -22.39
C ILE A 130 -5.53 15.99 -23.86
N THR A 131 -6.65 16.38 -24.49
CA THR A 131 -6.96 16.08 -25.88
C THR A 131 -5.90 16.65 -26.81
N GLU A 132 -5.54 17.91 -26.64
CA GLU A 132 -4.54 18.58 -27.46
C GLU A 132 -3.13 17.98 -27.27
N ALA A 133 -2.79 17.58 -26.01
CA ALA A 133 -1.52 16.89 -25.76
C ALA A 133 -1.49 15.50 -26.41
N VAL A 134 -2.61 14.77 -26.42
CA VAL A 134 -2.75 13.49 -27.12
C VAL A 134 -2.58 13.68 -28.63
N ASP A 135 -3.30 14.64 -29.21
CA ASP A 135 -3.28 14.90 -30.65
C ASP A 135 -1.89 15.33 -31.13
N PHE A 136 -1.24 16.22 -30.37
CA PHE A 136 0.14 16.61 -30.66
C PHE A 136 1.11 15.42 -30.60
N ALA A 137 1.03 14.62 -29.51
CA ALA A 137 1.92 13.47 -29.33
C ALA A 137 1.69 12.39 -30.39
N MET A 138 0.43 12.06 -30.70
CA MET A 138 0.07 11.08 -31.73
C MET A 138 0.59 11.50 -33.11
N ASN A 139 0.33 12.74 -33.51
CA ASN A 139 0.75 13.25 -34.82
C ASN A 139 2.29 13.24 -34.97
N LYS A 140 3.05 13.68 -33.98
CA LYS A 140 4.52 13.65 -33.98
C LYS A 140 5.08 12.22 -34.00
N MET A 141 4.45 11.28 -33.28
CA MET A 141 4.89 9.88 -33.25
C MET A 141 4.52 9.16 -34.58
N MET A 142 3.33 9.41 -35.13
CA MET A 142 2.93 8.84 -36.42
C MET A 142 3.81 9.38 -37.58
N ALA A 143 4.15 10.65 -37.57
CA ALA A 143 5.10 11.22 -38.56
C ALA A 143 6.48 10.54 -38.48
N ARG A 144 6.92 10.09 -37.32
CA ARG A 144 8.23 9.45 -37.08
C ARG A 144 8.25 7.95 -37.35
N TYR A 145 7.20 7.22 -36.99
CA TYR A 145 7.16 5.75 -36.93
C TYR A 145 6.10 5.14 -37.87
N GLY A 146 5.34 5.97 -38.59
CA GLY A 146 4.24 5.56 -39.44
C GLY A 146 2.91 5.45 -38.72
N GLU A 147 1.85 5.35 -39.50
CA GLU A 147 0.49 5.20 -38.96
C GLU A 147 0.29 3.88 -38.23
N THR A 148 -0.55 3.89 -37.20
CA THR A 148 -1.00 2.68 -36.55
C THR A 148 -1.92 1.85 -37.44
N ALA A 149 -2.07 0.56 -37.20
CA ALA A 149 -3.03 -0.29 -37.90
C ALA A 149 -4.46 0.26 -37.73
N PRO A 150 -5.38 0.01 -38.68
CA PRO A 150 -6.76 0.44 -38.56
C PRO A 150 -7.45 -0.10 -37.31
N CYS A 151 -8.20 0.76 -36.66
CA CYS A 151 -9.06 0.39 -35.55
C CYS A 151 -10.22 -0.51 -36.05
N PRO A 152 -10.51 -1.65 -35.39
CA PRO A 152 -11.63 -2.52 -35.79
C PRO A 152 -12.99 -1.85 -35.72
N HIS A 153 -13.16 -0.85 -34.84
CA HIS A 153 -14.45 -0.17 -34.63
C HIS A 153 -14.69 0.99 -35.58
N THR A 154 -13.64 1.77 -35.90
CA THR A 154 -13.77 3.01 -36.67
C THR A 154 -13.22 2.90 -38.08
N GLY A 155 -12.41 1.89 -38.39
CA GLY A 155 -11.66 1.77 -39.66
C GLY A 155 -10.55 2.79 -39.88
N ARG A 156 -10.37 3.76 -38.98
CA ARG A 156 -9.31 4.78 -38.98
C ARG A 156 -8.05 4.28 -38.28
N PRO A 157 -6.89 4.90 -38.42
CA PRO A 157 -5.73 4.59 -37.59
C PRO A 157 -6.09 4.60 -36.10
N GLN A 158 -5.57 3.63 -35.36
CA GLN A 158 -5.86 3.55 -33.93
C GLN A 158 -5.31 4.79 -33.21
N TRP A 159 -6.08 5.29 -32.25
CA TRP A 159 -5.77 6.47 -31.45
C TRP A 159 -5.65 6.11 -29.98
N MET A 160 -4.85 6.88 -29.22
CA MET A 160 -4.75 6.72 -27.75
C MET A 160 -6.09 7.03 -27.12
N THR A 161 -6.60 6.09 -26.33
CA THR A 161 -7.71 6.33 -25.41
C THR A 161 -7.15 6.71 -24.04
N VAL A 162 -7.57 7.85 -23.53
CA VAL A 162 -7.24 8.32 -22.19
C VAL A 162 -8.49 8.24 -21.33
N LEU A 163 -8.43 7.45 -20.26
CA LEU A 163 -9.46 7.46 -19.23
C LEU A 163 -9.06 8.47 -18.17
N GLY A 164 -9.95 9.43 -17.90
CA GLY A 164 -9.89 10.29 -16.72
C GLY A 164 -10.51 9.56 -15.54
N MET A 165 -9.79 9.56 -14.41
CA MET A 165 -10.19 8.89 -13.19
C MET A 165 -10.53 9.90 -12.08
N GLY A 166 -11.08 9.43 -10.99
CA GLY A 166 -11.37 10.25 -9.82
C GLY A 166 -12.22 11.49 -10.12
N LYS A 167 -11.83 12.66 -9.63
CA LYS A 167 -12.57 13.92 -9.84
C LYS A 167 -12.61 14.35 -11.31
N LEU A 168 -11.55 14.07 -12.09
CA LEU A 168 -11.52 14.33 -13.53
C LEU A 168 -12.58 13.50 -14.26
N GLY A 169 -12.65 12.21 -13.97
CA GLY A 169 -13.63 11.32 -14.58
C GLY A 169 -15.08 11.69 -14.23
N ALA A 170 -15.34 12.10 -13.00
CA ALA A 170 -16.65 12.54 -12.51
C ALA A 170 -17.07 13.91 -13.01
N ARG A 171 -16.24 14.65 -13.73
CA ARG A 171 -16.44 16.07 -14.09
C ARG A 171 -16.55 16.99 -12.88
N GLU A 172 -15.75 16.72 -11.86
CA GLU A 172 -15.73 17.42 -10.57
C GLU A 172 -14.31 17.90 -10.21
N LEU A 173 -13.48 18.26 -11.20
CA LEU A 173 -12.07 18.60 -10.96
C LEU A 173 -11.96 19.86 -10.07
N ASN A 174 -10.94 19.92 -9.23
CA ASN A 174 -10.60 21.07 -8.40
C ASN A 174 -9.76 22.09 -9.19
N LEU A 175 -9.71 23.33 -8.71
CA LEU A 175 -8.88 24.40 -9.26
C LEU A 175 -7.40 24.04 -9.39
N SER A 176 -6.82 23.37 -8.39
CA SER A 176 -5.45 22.85 -8.46
C SER A 176 -5.44 21.39 -8.02
N SER A 177 -5.64 20.51 -8.97
CA SER A 177 -5.69 19.06 -8.77
C SER A 177 -4.67 18.37 -9.67
N ASP A 178 -4.24 17.18 -9.25
CA ASP A 178 -3.64 16.22 -10.16
C ASP A 178 -4.72 15.67 -11.10
N VAL A 179 -4.33 15.24 -12.28
CA VAL A 179 -5.18 14.50 -13.22
C VAL A 179 -4.78 13.03 -13.17
N ASP A 180 -5.69 12.19 -12.67
CA ASP A 180 -5.52 10.74 -12.63
C ASP A 180 -5.86 10.17 -14.02
N LEU A 181 -4.89 9.54 -14.69
CA LEU A 181 -5.06 9.06 -16.06
C LEU A 181 -4.76 7.56 -16.18
N VAL A 182 -5.46 6.89 -17.10
CA VAL A 182 -5.15 5.54 -17.56
C VAL A 182 -5.11 5.54 -19.09
N PHE A 183 -4.03 5.01 -19.68
CA PHE A 183 -3.85 4.95 -21.12
C PHE A 183 -4.20 3.57 -21.67
N ALA A 184 -5.00 3.56 -22.74
CA ALA A 184 -5.39 2.35 -23.43
C ALA A 184 -5.39 2.56 -24.96
N PHE A 185 -5.38 1.46 -25.71
CA PHE A 185 -5.47 1.48 -27.18
C PHE A 185 -6.28 0.27 -27.70
N PRO A 186 -6.90 0.36 -28.90
CA PRO A 186 -7.87 -0.65 -29.31
C PRO A 186 -7.30 -2.07 -29.49
N ARG A 187 -6.21 -2.28 -30.20
CA ARG A 187 -5.65 -3.62 -30.51
C ARG A 187 -4.15 -3.62 -30.63
N GLU A 188 -3.54 -4.75 -30.34
CA GLU A 188 -2.14 -5.03 -30.66
C GLU A 188 -1.92 -5.04 -32.17
N GLY A 189 -0.69 -4.77 -32.58
CA GLY A 189 -0.28 -4.70 -33.98
C GLY A 189 1.04 -3.98 -34.12
N GLU A 190 1.34 -3.52 -35.33
CA GLU A 190 2.55 -2.75 -35.65
C GLU A 190 2.20 -1.49 -36.45
N THR A 191 3.03 -0.46 -36.32
CA THR A 191 2.93 0.78 -37.14
C THR A 191 3.43 0.50 -38.56
N ARG A 192 2.92 1.28 -39.55
CA ARG A 192 3.21 1.12 -40.98
C ARG A 192 4.25 2.14 -41.46
N GLY A 193 5.47 2.07 -40.94
CA GLY A 193 6.55 2.98 -41.34
C GLY A 193 7.87 2.26 -41.54
N GLU A 194 8.88 2.96 -42.02
CA GLU A 194 10.25 2.42 -42.22
C GLU A 194 10.88 1.94 -40.89
N ARG A 195 10.45 2.51 -39.76
CA ARG A 195 10.85 2.15 -38.42
C ARG A 195 9.63 1.68 -37.66
N ALA A 196 9.04 0.56 -38.11
CA ALA A 196 7.86 -0.02 -37.47
C ALA A 196 8.11 -0.35 -35.99
N LEU A 197 7.13 -0.03 -35.16
CA LEU A 197 7.09 -0.36 -33.73
C LEU A 197 5.86 -1.21 -33.43
N SER A 198 5.94 -2.08 -32.43
CA SER A 198 4.73 -2.69 -31.88
C SER A 198 3.80 -1.61 -31.31
N HIS A 199 2.48 -1.82 -31.36
CA HIS A 199 1.52 -0.86 -30.79
C HIS A 199 1.78 -0.62 -29.30
N SER A 200 2.12 -1.66 -28.54
CA SER A 200 2.48 -1.53 -27.13
C SER A 200 3.66 -0.56 -26.91
N GLU A 201 4.72 -0.66 -27.72
CA GLU A 201 5.86 0.25 -27.65
C GLU A 201 5.50 1.66 -28.16
N PHE A 202 4.76 1.74 -29.27
CA PHE A 202 4.33 3.02 -29.84
C PHE A 202 3.48 3.81 -28.85
N PHE A 203 2.41 3.22 -28.30
CA PHE A 203 1.52 3.88 -27.37
C PHE A 203 2.18 4.17 -26.00
N THR A 204 3.14 3.35 -25.56
CA THR A 204 3.98 3.68 -24.40
C THR A 204 4.80 4.95 -24.64
N ARG A 205 5.38 5.13 -25.83
CA ARG A 205 6.12 6.35 -26.18
C ARG A 205 5.21 7.56 -26.28
N VAL A 206 4.01 7.40 -26.86
CA VAL A 206 2.97 8.44 -26.89
C VAL A 206 2.60 8.85 -25.47
N GLY A 207 2.31 7.90 -24.59
CA GLY A 207 1.95 8.17 -23.21
C GLY A 207 3.04 8.95 -22.44
N ARG A 208 4.31 8.57 -22.59
CA ARG A 208 5.43 9.33 -22.00
C ARG A 208 5.49 10.76 -22.52
N LYS A 209 5.20 10.97 -23.82
CA LYS A 209 5.18 12.30 -24.41
C LYS A 209 4.02 13.14 -23.86
N ILE A 210 2.83 12.57 -23.70
CA ILE A 210 1.67 13.24 -23.09
C ILE A 210 1.99 13.71 -21.66
N ILE A 211 2.56 12.82 -20.84
CA ILE A 211 2.98 13.17 -19.46
C ILE A 211 3.99 14.33 -19.51
N GLN A 212 4.99 14.26 -20.38
CA GLN A 212 5.97 15.33 -20.54
C GLN A 212 5.32 16.68 -20.91
N LEU A 213 4.39 16.67 -21.89
CA LEU A 213 3.71 17.89 -22.32
C LEU A 213 2.88 18.54 -21.22
N LEU A 214 2.22 17.76 -20.37
CA LEU A 214 1.33 18.26 -19.31
C LEU A 214 2.09 18.62 -18.04
N ASP A 215 3.01 17.78 -17.58
CA ASP A 215 3.57 17.85 -16.21
C ASP A 215 4.96 18.54 -16.15
N GLN A 216 5.73 18.51 -17.23
CA GLN A 216 7.07 19.10 -17.22
C GLN A 216 7.04 20.59 -16.87
N ARG A 217 7.77 21.01 -15.84
CA ARG A 217 7.91 22.44 -15.46
C ARG A 217 8.85 23.16 -16.43
N THR A 218 8.38 24.30 -16.92
CA THR A 218 9.16 25.26 -17.75
C THR A 218 9.20 26.63 -17.06
N ALA A 219 9.75 27.65 -17.76
CA ALA A 219 9.69 29.04 -17.27
C ALA A 219 8.25 29.56 -17.13
N ASP A 220 7.32 29.05 -17.95
CA ASP A 220 5.89 29.41 -17.91
C ASP A 220 5.06 28.53 -16.95
N GLY A 221 5.70 27.66 -16.16
CA GLY A 221 5.04 26.76 -15.21
C GLY A 221 4.80 25.35 -15.76
N PHE A 222 3.70 24.75 -15.38
CA PHE A 222 3.21 23.43 -15.81
C PHE A 222 1.73 23.54 -16.25
N VAL A 223 1.18 22.50 -16.86
CA VAL A 223 -0.25 22.46 -17.23
C VAL A 223 -1.05 21.74 -16.16
N PHE A 224 -0.81 20.44 -15.98
CA PHE A 224 -1.37 19.61 -14.90
C PHE A 224 -0.34 18.60 -14.41
N ARG A 225 -0.32 18.32 -13.12
CA ARG A 225 0.39 17.17 -12.54
C ARG A 225 -0.34 15.91 -12.97
N VAL A 226 0.37 14.90 -13.49
CA VAL A 226 -0.22 13.67 -14.02
C VAL A 226 0.05 12.51 -13.07
N ASP A 227 -1.03 11.87 -12.61
CA ASP A 227 -0.98 10.66 -11.79
C ASP A 227 -1.38 9.45 -12.62
N MET A 228 -0.49 8.45 -12.71
CA MET A 228 -0.69 7.21 -13.45
C MET A 228 -0.86 5.97 -12.54
N ARG A 229 -1.02 6.16 -11.22
CA ARG A 229 -1.02 5.07 -10.24
C ARG A 229 -2.27 4.17 -10.32
N LEU A 230 -3.37 4.67 -10.87
CA LEU A 230 -4.63 3.92 -11.02
C LEU A 230 -4.65 2.98 -12.25
N ARG A 231 -3.56 2.95 -13.06
CA ARG A 231 -3.48 2.04 -14.21
C ARG A 231 -3.36 0.56 -13.78
N PRO A 232 -3.73 -0.40 -14.63
CA PRO A 232 -3.56 -1.83 -14.36
C PRO A 232 -2.15 -2.18 -13.88
N ASN A 233 -2.04 -2.94 -12.79
CA ASN A 233 -0.80 -3.26 -12.08
C ASN A 233 -0.06 -2.05 -11.49
N GLY A 234 -0.69 -0.88 -11.40
CA GLY A 234 -0.09 0.32 -10.81
C GLY A 234 1.23 0.71 -11.47
N GLN A 235 2.23 1.09 -10.66
CA GLN A 235 3.54 1.52 -11.17
C GLN A 235 4.33 0.42 -11.89
N SER A 236 4.12 -0.85 -11.54
CA SER A 236 4.79 -2.00 -12.17
C SER A 236 4.17 -2.43 -13.49
N GLY A 237 2.98 -1.90 -13.84
CA GLY A 237 2.30 -2.21 -15.08
C GLY A 237 2.78 -1.36 -16.27
N PRO A 238 2.55 -1.82 -17.51
CA PRO A 238 2.84 -1.04 -18.70
C PRO A 238 2.06 0.28 -18.67
N LEU A 239 2.64 1.32 -19.27
CA LEU A 239 2.05 2.66 -19.29
C LEU A 239 0.73 2.71 -20.10
N ALA A 240 0.64 1.91 -21.15
CA ALA A 240 -0.54 1.77 -21.99
C ALA A 240 -0.82 0.29 -22.26
N LEU A 241 -2.10 -0.11 -22.26
CA LEU A 241 -2.55 -1.48 -22.53
C LEU A 241 -3.59 -1.51 -23.64
N SER A 242 -3.61 -2.60 -24.43
CA SER A 242 -4.70 -2.82 -25.38
C SER A 242 -6.04 -3.08 -24.64
N PHE A 243 -7.18 -2.77 -25.31
CA PHE A 243 -8.49 -3.00 -24.71
C PHE A 243 -8.68 -4.46 -24.25
N PRO A 244 -8.35 -5.49 -25.06
CA PRO A 244 -8.46 -6.87 -24.61
C PRO A 244 -7.60 -7.17 -23.37
N ALA A 245 -6.37 -6.65 -23.32
CA ALA A 245 -5.51 -6.85 -22.17
C ALA A 245 -6.06 -6.15 -20.91
N SER A 246 -6.59 -4.92 -21.08
CA SER A 246 -7.24 -4.19 -19.98
C SER A 246 -8.50 -4.89 -19.46
N ILE A 247 -9.35 -5.36 -20.36
CA ILE A 247 -10.59 -6.09 -20.02
C ILE A 247 -10.25 -7.40 -19.30
N THR A 248 -9.32 -8.19 -19.84
CA THR A 248 -8.85 -9.42 -19.18
C THR A 248 -8.29 -9.14 -17.79
N TYR A 249 -7.51 -8.07 -17.65
CA TYR A 249 -6.98 -7.67 -16.36
C TYR A 249 -8.10 -7.40 -15.34
N TYR A 250 -9.08 -6.55 -15.67
CA TYR A 250 -10.15 -6.22 -14.74
C TYR A 250 -11.10 -7.39 -14.46
N GLN A 251 -11.34 -8.27 -15.43
CA GLN A 251 -12.17 -9.46 -15.23
C GLN A 251 -11.50 -10.54 -14.37
N GLU A 252 -10.21 -10.80 -14.60
CA GLU A 252 -9.48 -11.86 -13.91
C GLU A 252 -8.74 -11.39 -12.67
N GLN A 253 -8.31 -10.12 -12.64
CA GLN A 253 -7.39 -9.55 -11.67
C GLN A 253 -7.92 -8.31 -10.97
N GLY A 254 -9.03 -7.76 -11.43
CA GLY A 254 -9.63 -6.55 -10.86
C GLY A 254 -10.05 -6.71 -9.40
N ARG A 255 -9.77 -5.70 -8.58
CA ARG A 255 -9.90 -5.68 -7.12
C ARG A 255 -11.04 -4.77 -6.70
N ASP A 256 -11.53 -4.91 -5.48
CA ASP A 256 -12.63 -4.08 -4.96
C ASP A 256 -12.29 -2.59 -4.95
N TRP A 257 -11.05 -2.21 -4.63
CA TRP A 257 -10.63 -0.81 -4.69
C TRP A 257 -10.53 -0.28 -6.13
N GLU A 258 -10.17 -1.11 -7.12
CA GLU A 258 -10.18 -0.73 -8.53
C GLU A 258 -11.63 -0.58 -9.01
N ARG A 259 -12.55 -1.44 -8.54
CA ARG A 259 -13.98 -1.24 -8.76
C ARG A 259 -14.43 0.12 -8.22
N TYR A 260 -14.03 0.47 -7.00
CA TYR A 260 -14.34 1.75 -6.38
C TYR A 260 -13.75 2.93 -7.18
N ALA A 261 -12.51 2.84 -7.63
CA ALA A 261 -11.88 3.86 -8.46
C ALA A 261 -12.54 4.00 -9.84
N MET A 262 -12.94 2.86 -10.44
CA MET A 262 -13.56 2.81 -11.77
C MET A 262 -15.00 3.32 -11.81
N ILE A 263 -15.70 3.53 -10.67
CA ILE A 263 -16.99 4.23 -10.62
C ILE A 263 -16.90 5.58 -11.35
N LYS A 264 -15.79 6.28 -11.16
CA LYS A 264 -15.55 7.62 -11.72
C LYS A 264 -14.74 7.60 -13.02
N ALA A 265 -14.57 6.45 -13.67
CA ALA A 265 -13.82 6.36 -14.93
C ALA A 265 -14.64 6.91 -16.12
N ARG A 266 -14.01 7.75 -16.94
CA ARG A 266 -14.59 8.35 -18.14
C ARG A 266 -13.56 8.44 -19.25
N ALA A 267 -13.92 8.06 -20.47
CA ALA A 267 -13.06 8.29 -21.64
C ALA A 267 -13.03 9.80 -21.98
N ILE A 268 -11.82 10.35 -22.22
CA ILE A 268 -11.56 11.73 -22.63
C ILE A 268 -11.25 11.75 -24.11
N THR A 269 -10.40 10.81 -24.59
CA THR A 269 -10.02 10.67 -25.98
C THR A 269 -10.30 9.27 -26.52
N GLY A 270 -10.34 9.08 -27.82
CA GLY A 270 -10.65 7.78 -28.43
C GLY A 270 -12.07 7.30 -28.15
N LEU A 271 -13.02 8.23 -27.96
CA LEU A 271 -14.39 7.98 -27.45
C LEU A 271 -15.12 6.89 -28.23
N GLU A 272 -15.17 6.97 -29.55
CA GLU A 272 -15.92 6.02 -30.39
C GLU A 272 -15.47 4.56 -30.19
N SER A 273 -14.15 4.34 -30.04
CA SER A 273 -13.58 3.01 -29.77
C SER A 273 -13.80 2.57 -28.33
N ALA A 274 -13.63 3.50 -27.37
CA ALA A 274 -13.80 3.23 -25.94
C ALA A 274 -15.27 2.86 -25.62
N ASP A 275 -16.24 3.62 -26.14
CA ASP A 275 -17.65 3.41 -25.90
C ASP A 275 -18.16 2.11 -26.53
N SER A 276 -17.52 1.67 -27.62
CA SER A 276 -17.89 0.42 -28.31
C SER A 276 -17.45 -0.84 -27.57
N GLU A 277 -16.40 -0.81 -26.76
CA GLU A 277 -15.83 -2.02 -26.15
C GLU A 277 -15.37 -1.84 -24.69
N LEU A 278 -14.48 -0.87 -24.43
CA LEU A 278 -13.80 -0.75 -23.13
C LEU A 278 -14.76 -0.30 -22.03
N MET A 279 -15.51 0.77 -22.26
CA MET A 279 -16.39 1.35 -21.23
C MET A 279 -17.52 0.39 -20.80
N PRO A 280 -18.19 -0.32 -21.70
CA PRO A 280 -19.19 -1.33 -21.29
C PRO A 280 -18.57 -2.44 -20.43
N ALA A 281 -17.38 -2.95 -20.78
CA ALA A 281 -16.71 -3.98 -20.01
C ALA A 281 -16.31 -3.49 -18.60
N LEU A 282 -15.86 -2.23 -18.48
CA LEU A 282 -15.58 -1.61 -17.19
C LEU A 282 -16.83 -1.42 -16.34
N GLN A 283 -17.97 -1.05 -16.95
CA GLN A 283 -19.25 -0.93 -16.24
C GLN A 283 -19.72 -2.29 -15.68
N GLU A 284 -19.57 -3.38 -16.45
CA GLU A 284 -19.87 -4.74 -15.96
C GLU A 284 -18.96 -5.17 -14.81
N PHE A 285 -17.69 -4.76 -14.84
CA PHE A 285 -16.75 -5.02 -13.76
C PHE A 285 -17.15 -4.26 -12.49
N VAL A 286 -17.56 -2.99 -12.59
CA VAL A 286 -17.90 -2.12 -11.46
C VAL A 286 -19.26 -2.49 -10.86
N PHE A 287 -20.31 -2.60 -11.67
CA PHE A 287 -21.70 -2.74 -11.22
C PHE A 287 -22.20 -4.16 -11.44
N ARG A 288 -22.05 -5.02 -10.45
CA ARG A 288 -22.50 -6.41 -10.49
C ARG A 288 -24.02 -6.50 -10.28
N ARG A 289 -24.69 -7.41 -11.01
CA ARG A 289 -26.14 -7.60 -10.93
C ARG A 289 -26.66 -8.13 -9.60
N TYR A 290 -25.80 -8.73 -8.77
CA TYR A 290 -26.17 -9.29 -7.46
C TYR A 290 -25.62 -8.44 -6.35
N VAL A 291 -26.43 -8.22 -5.29
CA VAL A 291 -25.97 -7.52 -4.08
C VAL A 291 -24.80 -8.31 -3.47
N ASP A 292 -23.64 -7.72 -3.54
CA ASP A 292 -22.43 -8.33 -3.03
C ASP A 292 -22.28 -7.96 -1.55
N TYR A 293 -22.75 -8.82 -0.66
CA TYR A 293 -22.60 -8.63 0.80
C TYR A 293 -21.13 -8.51 1.23
N GLN A 294 -20.18 -8.99 0.43
CA GLN A 294 -18.75 -8.79 0.67
C GLN A 294 -18.33 -7.33 0.47
N VAL A 295 -19.01 -6.57 -0.38
CA VAL A 295 -18.78 -5.13 -0.54
C VAL A 295 -19.07 -4.39 0.76
N LEU A 296 -20.13 -4.75 1.50
CA LEU A 296 -20.44 -4.14 2.79
C LEU A 296 -19.35 -4.39 3.84
N SER A 297 -18.79 -5.61 3.88
CA SER A 297 -17.66 -5.90 4.77
C SER A 297 -16.38 -5.17 4.35
N SER A 298 -16.05 -5.15 3.05
CA SER A 298 -14.90 -4.40 2.51
C SER A 298 -15.04 -2.89 2.74
N LEU A 299 -16.26 -2.35 2.65
CA LEU A 299 -16.56 -0.94 2.94
C LEU A 299 -16.42 -0.62 4.44
N ARG A 300 -16.83 -1.54 5.34
CA ARG A 300 -16.60 -1.40 6.78
C ARG A 300 -15.12 -1.46 7.14
N GLU A 301 -14.34 -2.32 6.48
CA GLU A 301 -12.88 -2.38 6.62
C GLU A 301 -12.21 -1.11 6.18
N MET A 302 -12.61 -0.59 5.02
CA MET A 302 -12.08 0.68 4.50
C MET A 302 -12.38 1.83 5.47
N LYS A 303 -13.55 1.84 6.14
CA LYS A 303 -13.88 2.77 7.22
C LYS A 303 -12.92 2.66 8.41
N GLN A 304 -12.70 1.44 8.89
CA GLN A 304 -11.82 1.22 10.05
C GLN A 304 -10.41 1.72 9.77
N LEU A 305 -9.90 1.46 8.56
CA LEU A 305 -8.61 1.95 8.10
C LEU A 305 -8.57 3.49 8.00
N ILE A 306 -9.61 4.12 7.45
CA ILE A 306 -9.71 5.59 7.36
C ILE A 306 -9.81 6.23 8.76
N ALA A 307 -10.62 5.66 9.65
CA ALA A 307 -10.79 6.17 11.01
C ALA A 307 -9.52 5.98 11.87
N ALA A 308 -8.80 4.87 11.71
CA ALA A 308 -7.52 4.64 12.38
C ALA A 308 -6.46 5.64 11.91
N GLU A 309 -6.39 5.91 10.61
CA GLU A 309 -5.42 6.83 10.04
C GLU A 309 -5.70 8.29 10.38
N ASN A 310 -6.96 8.72 10.37
CA ASN A 310 -7.35 10.08 10.79
C ASN A 310 -7.03 10.35 12.26
N ARG A 311 -7.21 9.36 13.14
CA ARG A 311 -6.82 9.45 14.56
C ARG A 311 -5.31 9.54 14.74
N ARG A 312 -4.52 8.79 13.94
CA ARG A 312 -3.06 8.73 14.01
C ARG A 312 -2.38 10.05 13.59
N LEU A 313 -2.93 10.74 12.58
CA LEU A 313 -2.28 11.87 11.92
C LEU A 313 -2.74 13.24 12.41
N GLN A 314 -3.57 13.36 13.48
CA GLN A 314 -4.11 14.61 14.01
C GLN A 314 -4.68 15.57 12.94
N ARG A 315 -5.29 15.02 11.87
CA ARG A 315 -5.79 15.77 10.71
C ARG A 315 -7.09 16.54 10.98
N GLN A 316 -7.24 17.13 12.16
CA GLN A 316 -8.43 17.91 12.52
C GLN A 316 -8.67 19.11 11.58
N HIS A 317 -7.61 19.66 10.99
CA HIS A 317 -7.66 20.80 10.07
C HIS A 317 -7.72 20.45 8.58
N ASN A 318 -7.82 19.14 8.21
CA ASN A 318 -7.95 18.72 6.82
C ASN A 318 -9.43 18.57 6.44
N ILE A 319 -9.92 19.40 5.53
CA ILE A 319 -11.33 19.45 5.11
C ILE A 319 -11.75 18.27 4.20
N LYS A 320 -10.82 17.54 3.66
CA LYS A 320 -11.08 16.35 2.82
C LYS A 320 -11.07 15.08 3.62
N LEU A 321 -10.03 14.88 4.45
CA LEU A 321 -9.74 13.63 5.14
C LEU A 321 -10.16 13.64 6.62
N GLY A 322 -10.41 14.81 7.20
CA GLY A 322 -10.90 14.96 8.57
C GLY A 322 -12.33 14.44 8.74
N ALA A 323 -12.77 14.29 9.99
CA ALA A 323 -14.15 13.94 10.30
C ALA A 323 -15.10 14.97 9.70
N GLY A 324 -16.20 14.53 9.09
CA GLY A 324 -17.13 15.38 8.36
C GLY A 324 -16.55 15.99 7.08
N GLY A 325 -15.46 15.44 6.53
CA GLY A 325 -14.84 15.95 5.31
C GLY A 325 -15.46 15.40 4.02
N ILE A 326 -15.01 15.93 2.89
CA ILE A 326 -15.49 15.58 1.55
C ILE A 326 -15.52 14.05 1.32
N ARG A 327 -14.50 13.35 1.83
CA ARG A 327 -14.36 11.91 1.64
C ARG A 327 -15.47 11.10 2.30
N GLU A 328 -16.04 11.56 3.40
CA GLU A 328 -17.15 10.87 4.05
C GLU A 328 -18.44 10.97 3.22
N ILE A 329 -18.68 12.10 2.56
CA ILE A 329 -19.80 12.27 1.63
C ILE A 329 -19.62 11.37 0.40
N GLU A 330 -18.45 11.45 -0.25
CA GLU A 330 -18.13 10.60 -1.40
C GLU A 330 -18.26 9.10 -1.06
N PHE A 331 -17.88 8.70 0.16
CA PHE A 331 -17.98 7.33 0.60
C PHE A 331 -19.42 6.84 0.71
N ILE A 332 -20.33 7.62 1.33
CA ILE A 332 -21.76 7.26 1.42
C ILE A 332 -22.33 7.02 0.03
N VAL A 333 -22.09 7.97 -0.88
CA VAL A 333 -22.62 7.94 -2.25
C VAL A 333 -22.07 6.75 -3.02
N GLN A 334 -20.75 6.54 -3.04
CA GLN A 334 -20.11 5.45 -3.79
C GLN A 334 -20.41 4.07 -3.20
N ALA A 335 -20.63 3.98 -1.89
CA ALA A 335 -21.09 2.74 -1.26
C ALA A 335 -22.47 2.33 -1.81
N LEU A 336 -23.41 3.26 -1.88
CA LEU A 336 -24.75 3.00 -2.46
C LEU A 336 -24.67 2.66 -3.95
N GLN A 337 -23.78 3.32 -4.70
CA GLN A 337 -23.53 2.97 -6.10
C GLN A 337 -23.05 1.53 -6.27
N LEU A 338 -22.11 1.04 -5.46
CA LEU A 338 -21.61 -0.33 -5.54
C LEU A 338 -22.66 -1.36 -5.11
N ILE A 339 -23.54 -1.01 -4.16
CA ILE A 339 -24.57 -1.91 -3.63
C ILE A 339 -25.75 -2.01 -4.60
N GLN A 340 -26.21 -0.89 -5.16
CA GLN A 340 -27.46 -0.80 -5.92
C GLN A 340 -27.26 -0.51 -7.43
N GLY A 341 -26.08 -0.02 -7.85
CA GLY A 341 -25.82 0.39 -9.24
C GLY A 341 -26.01 -0.71 -10.27
N GLY A 342 -25.82 -1.99 -9.88
CA GLY A 342 -26.13 -3.13 -10.76
C GLY A 342 -27.62 -3.35 -11.03
N GLN A 343 -28.51 -2.75 -10.24
CA GLN A 343 -29.97 -2.83 -10.37
C GLN A 343 -30.58 -1.52 -10.87
N SER A 344 -29.95 -0.38 -10.60
CA SER A 344 -30.41 0.95 -10.99
C SER A 344 -29.38 1.65 -11.90
N PRO A 345 -29.69 1.82 -13.20
CA PRO A 345 -28.83 2.58 -14.11
C PRO A 345 -28.58 4.04 -13.70
N ALA A 346 -29.52 4.65 -12.98
CA ALA A 346 -29.36 6.05 -12.52
C ALA A 346 -28.23 6.19 -11.49
N LEU A 347 -27.90 5.13 -10.78
CA LEU A 347 -26.80 5.12 -9.80
C LEU A 347 -25.43 4.81 -10.43
N THR A 348 -25.36 4.57 -11.74
CA THR A 348 -24.07 4.30 -12.41
C THR A 348 -23.40 5.54 -12.96
N ASP A 349 -23.99 6.73 -12.80
CA ASP A 349 -23.37 8.00 -13.17
C ASP A 349 -22.12 8.27 -12.31
N ALA A 350 -21.11 8.91 -12.89
CA ALA A 350 -19.88 9.26 -12.17
C ALA A 350 -20.03 10.53 -11.31
N ASN A 351 -20.99 11.40 -11.64
CA ASN A 351 -21.17 12.71 -11.01
C ASN A 351 -21.97 12.62 -9.71
N ILE A 352 -21.42 13.11 -8.60
CA ILE A 352 -22.01 12.98 -7.27
C ILE A 352 -23.39 13.68 -7.15
N TYR A 353 -23.60 14.79 -7.84
CA TYR A 353 -24.87 15.53 -7.78
C TYR A 353 -26.02 14.73 -8.39
N ARG A 354 -25.79 14.12 -9.58
CA ARG A 354 -26.77 13.27 -10.25
C ARG A 354 -27.06 12.00 -9.45
N VAL A 355 -26.02 11.45 -8.82
CA VAL A 355 -26.20 10.25 -7.99
C VAL A 355 -26.94 10.58 -6.70
N LEU A 356 -26.69 11.70 -6.03
CA LEU A 356 -27.46 12.14 -4.86
C LEU A 356 -28.94 12.36 -5.21
N GLU A 357 -29.23 12.92 -6.38
CA GLU A 357 -30.60 13.07 -6.88
C GLU A 357 -31.25 11.69 -7.10
N ALA A 358 -30.53 10.75 -7.73
CA ALA A 358 -31.03 9.38 -7.92
C ALA A 358 -31.27 8.66 -6.59
N ILE A 359 -30.35 8.79 -5.61
CA ILE A 359 -30.51 8.23 -4.25
C ILE A 359 -31.77 8.77 -3.58
N GLN A 360 -32.07 10.07 -3.73
CA GLN A 360 -33.26 10.70 -3.19
C GLN A 360 -34.54 10.20 -3.88
N VAL A 361 -34.53 10.11 -5.22
CA VAL A 361 -35.66 9.63 -6.02
C VAL A 361 -35.99 8.16 -5.70
N GLU A 362 -34.98 7.33 -5.56
CA GLU A 362 -35.13 5.91 -5.23
C GLU A 362 -35.35 5.66 -3.73
N ARG A 363 -35.35 6.71 -2.91
CA ARG A 363 -35.58 6.66 -1.45
C ARG A 363 -34.57 5.75 -0.71
N LEU A 364 -33.33 5.70 -1.17
CA LEU A 364 -32.26 4.93 -0.52
C LEU A 364 -31.75 5.63 0.75
N LEU A 365 -31.89 6.96 0.82
CA LEU A 365 -31.67 7.78 2.01
C LEU A 365 -32.86 8.74 2.21
N PRO A 366 -33.12 9.21 3.46
CA PRO A 366 -34.08 10.28 3.70
C PRO A 366 -33.74 11.56 2.92
N ALA A 367 -34.74 12.26 2.43
CA ALA A 367 -34.55 13.49 1.64
C ALA A 367 -33.74 14.57 2.39
N SER A 368 -33.92 14.70 3.72
CA SER A 368 -33.14 15.62 4.55
C SER A 368 -31.66 15.28 4.55
N VAL A 369 -31.32 13.99 4.64
CA VAL A 369 -29.92 13.52 4.60
C VAL A 369 -29.29 13.84 3.24
N CYS A 370 -29.99 13.56 2.12
CA CYS A 370 -29.51 13.92 0.79
C CYS A 370 -29.26 15.43 0.66
N GLN A 371 -30.13 16.26 1.21
CA GLN A 371 -30.00 17.72 1.21
C GLN A 371 -28.79 18.17 2.04
N ASP A 372 -28.60 17.61 3.25
CA ASP A 372 -27.47 17.94 4.12
C ASP A 372 -26.12 17.52 3.47
N LEU A 373 -26.06 16.33 2.85
CA LEU A 373 -24.88 15.87 2.11
C LEU A 373 -24.56 16.74 0.90
N HIS A 374 -25.60 17.20 0.18
CA HIS A 374 -25.44 18.13 -0.95
C HIS A 374 -24.88 19.48 -0.48
N CYS A 375 -25.51 20.10 0.52
CA CYS A 375 -25.06 21.38 1.08
C CYS A 375 -23.65 21.26 1.68
N GLY A 376 -23.38 20.17 2.38
CA GLY A 376 -22.06 19.88 2.94
C GLY A 376 -20.99 19.72 1.87
N TYR A 377 -21.32 19.03 0.77
CA TYR A 377 -20.41 18.88 -0.37
C TYR A 377 -20.08 20.23 -0.99
N ASP A 378 -21.08 21.05 -1.30
CA ASP A 378 -20.90 22.39 -1.87
C ASP A 378 -20.01 23.27 -0.99
N ALA A 379 -20.31 23.32 0.30
CA ALA A 379 -19.57 24.14 1.27
C ALA A 379 -18.09 23.70 1.37
N LEU A 380 -17.83 22.41 1.52
CA LEU A 380 -16.48 21.89 1.65
C LEU A 380 -15.67 22.02 0.35
N ARG A 381 -16.29 21.82 -0.81
CA ARG A 381 -15.66 22.01 -2.12
C ARG A 381 -15.29 23.48 -2.37
N ARG A 382 -16.17 24.41 -1.99
CA ARG A 382 -15.88 25.84 -2.05
C ARG A 382 -14.67 26.20 -1.18
N VAL A 383 -14.61 25.71 0.05
CA VAL A 383 -13.46 25.93 0.93
C VAL A 383 -12.18 25.33 0.33
N GLU A 384 -12.26 24.12 -0.24
CA GLU A 384 -11.12 23.47 -0.93
C GLU A 384 -10.60 24.35 -2.09
N HIS A 385 -11.49 24.89 -2.91
CA HIS A 385 -11.14 25.77 -4.02
C HIS A 385 -10.47 27.07 -3.56
N LEU A 386 -11.01 27.72 -2.52
CA LEU A 386 -10.43 28.94 -1.97
C LEU A 386 -9.03 28.72 -1.39
N LEU A 387 -8.79 27.56 -0.76
CA LEU A 387 -7.47 27.18 -0.29
C LEU A 387 -6.48 26.99 -1.45
N GLN A 388 -6.93 26.36 -2.54
CA GLN A 388 -6.09 26.11 -3.72
C GLN A 388 -5.85 27.36 -4.55
N ALA A 389 -6.82 28.26 -4.62
CA ALA A 389 -6.73 29.51 -5.35
C ALA A 389 -5.62 30.44 -4.85
N GLN A 390 -5.23 30.36 -3.58
CA GLN A 390 -4.22 31.25 -2.99
C GLN A 390 -2.87 31.22 -3.72
N GLU A 391 -2.34 30.03 -4.02
CA GLU A 391 -1.00 29.83 -4.59
C GLU A 391 -0.97 28.79 -5.71
N ASP A 392 -2.12 28.40 -6.27
CA ASP A 392 -2.26 27.31 -7.25
C ASP A 392 -1.57 26.01 -6.76
N ARG A 393 -1.87 25.63 -5.51
CA ARG A 393 -1.31 24.44 -4.86
C ARG A 393 -2.39 23.46 -4.46
N GLN A 394 -2.09 22.17 -4.60
CA GLN A 394 -2.95 21.12 -4.09
C GLN A 394 -2.87 21.06 -2.56
N THR A 395 -3.81 21.71 -1.90
CA THR A 395 -3.92 21.73 -0.43
C THR A 395 -5.37 21.58 0.02
N GLN A 396 -5.55 20.90 1.15
CA GLN A 396 -6.86 20.68 1.78
C GLN A 396 -6.79 20.97 3.29
N THR A 397 -5.68 21.52 3.75
CA THR A 397 -5.46 21.84 5.16
C THR A 397 -5.68 23.31 5.41
N LEU A 398 -6.47 23.64 6.43
CA LEU A 398 -6.68 25.01 6.83
C LEU A 398 -5.35 25.67 7.23
N PRO A 399 -5.14 26.94 6.92
CA PRO A 399 -3.88 27.62 7.19
C PRO A 399 -3.64 27.82 8.70
N ASP A 400 -2.36 27.79 9.10
CA ASP A 400 -1.93 28.06 10.47
C ASP A 400 -1.61 29.55 10.70
N ASP A 401 -1.29 30.29 9.64
CA ASP A 401 -0.94 31.71 9.68
C ASP A 401 -2.20 32.59 9.80
N ASP A 402 -2.20 33.53 10.76
CA ASP A 402 -3.36 34.39 11.03
C ASP A 402 -3.75 35.30 9.84
N SER A 403 -2.78 35.70 9.01
CA SER A 403 -3.07 36.54 7.82
C SER A 403 -3.76 35.70 6.74
N ALA A 404 -3.35 34.46 6.56
CA ALA A 404 -3.97 33.55 5.62
C ALA A 404 -5.37 33.11 6.09
N ARG A 405 -5.55 32.89 7.40
CA ARG A 405 -6.87 32.63 8.03
C ARG A 405 -7.83 33.76 7.79
N GLN A 406 -7.42 34.99 8.08
CA GLN A 406 -8.27 36.15 7.88
C GLN A 406 -8.61 36.39 6.39
N SER A 407 -7.65 36.19 5.50
CA SER A 407 -7.88 36.29 4.05
C SER A 407 -8.90 35.23 3.58
N LEU A 408 -8.77 33.98 4.04
CA LEU A 408 -9.72 32.92 3.70
C LEU A 408 -11.12 33.21 4.19
N ALA A 409 -11.29 33.63 5.47
CA ALA A 409 -12.59 33.97 6.04
C ALA A 409 -13.29 35.10 5.26
N LEU A 410 -12.55 36.18 4.98
CA LEU A 410 -13.08 37.30 4.20
C LEU A 410 -13.47 36.91 2.76
N THR A 411 -12.67 36.10 2.10
CA THR A 411 -12.95 35.60 0.75
C THR A 411 -14.16 34.65 0.74
N ALA A 412 -14.32 33.86 1.80
CA ALA A 412 -15.46 32.99 1.98
C ALA A 412 -16.75 33.75 2.37
N GLY A 413 -16.69 35.08 2.62
CA GLY A 413 -17.82 35.94 2.92
C GLY A 413 -18.13 36.11 4.40
N PHE A 414 -17.22 35.74 5.30
CA PHE A 414 -17.36 35.86 6.75
C PHE A 414 -16.62 37.07 7.29
N ALA A 415 -17.09 37.62 8.39
CA ALA A 415 -16.50 38.82 9.00
C ALA A 415 -15.12 38.50 9.62
N ASP A 416 -14.95 37.33 10.22
CA ASP A 416 -13.70 36.91 10.82
C ASP A 416 -13.52 35.37 10.79
N TRP A 417 -12.35 34.92 11.23
CA TRP A 417 -11.98 33.50 11.26
C TRP A 417 -12.84 32.67 12.22
N ALA A 418 -13.30 33.23 13.32
CA ALA A 418 -14.09 32.51 14.31
C ALA A 418 -15.49 32.19 13.79
N GLU A 419 -16.13 33.16 13.10
CA GLU A 419 -17.42 32.96 12.44
C GLU A 419 -17.31 31.90 11.33
N PHE A 420 -16.27 31.98 10.48
CA PHE A 420 -15.98 31.00 9.44
C PHE A 420 -15.79 29.59 10.02
N LEU A 421 -15.00 29.46 11.11
CA LEU A 421 -14.70 28.15 11.70
C LEU A 421 -15.96 27.53 12.34
N THR A 422 -16.79 28.35 13.02
CA THR A 422 -18.05 27.88 13.60
C THR A 422 -18.97 27.31 12.51
N TRP A 423 -19.16 28.05 11.42
CA TRP A 423 -19.93 27.57 10.27
C TRP A 423 -19.39 26.29 9.65
N LEU A 424 -18.06 26.19 9.49
CA LEU A 424 -17.42 25.01 8.91
C LEU A 424 -17.56 23.77 9.81
N ASP A 425 -17.42 23.97 11.12
CA ASP A 425 -17.54 22.88 12.10
C ASP A 425 -19.00 22.37 12.18
N GLU A 426 -20.01 23.25 12.11
CA GLU A 426 -21.43 22.84 12.05
C GLU A 426 -21.71 21.94 10.83
N ILE A 427 -21.17 22.30 9.65
CA ILE A 427 -21.31 21.50 8.44
C ILE A 427 -20.61 20.14 8.59
N ARG A 428 -19.39 20.15 9.10
CA ARG A 428 -18.62 18.93 9.28
C ARG A 428 -19.26 18.00 10.31
N ASP A 429 -19.80 18.53 11.38
CA ASP A 429 -20.50 17.76 12.39
C ASP A 429 -21.77 17.10 11.80
N SER A 430 -22.55 17.84 10.99
CA SER A 430 -23.70 17.28 10.29
C SER A 430 -23.33 16.13 9.36
N VAL A 431 -22.32 16.34 8.50
CA VAL A 431 -21.82 15.29 7.58
C VAL A 431 -21.32 14.07 8.35
N HIS A 432 -20.56 14.29 9.44
CA HIS A 432 -20.02 13.20 10.25
C HIS A 432 -21.12 12.39 10.95
N GLN A 433 -22.16 13.04 11.44
CA GLN A 433 -23.32 12.36 12.04
C GLN A 433 -24.00 11.44 11.02
N HIS A 434 -24.25 11.93 9.79
CA HIS A 434 -24.81 11.09 8.71
C HIS A 434 -23.90 9.95 8.31
N PHE A 435 -22.60 10.19 8.24
CA PHE A 435 -21.61 9.15 7.96
C PHE A 435 -21.59 8.07 9.04
N VAL A 436 -21.56 8.45 10.31
CA VAL A 436 -21.60 7.51 11.44
C VAL A 436 -22.93 6.73 11.44
N ALA A 437 -24.06 7.39 11.22
CA ALA A 437 -25.37 6.74 11.15
C ALA A 437 -25.47 5.75 9.96
N PHE A 438 -24.91 6.10 8.80
CA PHE A 438 -24.89 5.22 7.62
C PHE A 438 -24.09 3.93 7.83
N ILE A 439 -23.08 3.98 8.68
CA ILE A 439 -22.16 2.87 8.89
C ILE A 439 -22.43 2.15 10.21
N ALA A 440 -23.26 2.72 11.10
CA ALA A 440 -23.57 2.12 12.38
C ALA A 440 -24.16 0.71 12.19
N PRO A 441 -23.71 -0.30 12.94
CA PRO A 441 -24.51 -1.50 13.13
C PRO A 441 -25.79 -1.10 13.85
N GLU A 442 -26.90 -1.79 13.58
CA GLU A 442 -28.12 -1.65 14.38
C GLU A 442 -27.76 -1.64 15.87
N GLU A 443 -28.18 -0.61 16.59
CA GLU A 443 -27.82 -0.40 17.98
C GLU A 443 -28.19 -1.60 18.86
N PRO A 444 -27.29 -1.99 19.77
CA PRO A 444 -27.72 -2.72 20.94
C PRO A 444 -28.23 -1.69 21.96
N GLU A 445 -29.44 -1.93 22.48
CA GLU A 445 -30.12 -1.18 23.51
C GLU A 445 -29.19 -0.79 24.68
N GLU A 446 -29.41 0.40 25.27
CA GLU A 446 -28.75 0.89 26.49
C GLU A 446 -28.65 -0.24 27.56
N SER A 447 -27.42 -0.62 27.88
CA SER A 447 -27.18 -1.64 28.88
C SER A 447 -27.53 -1.12 30.29
N PRO A 448 -28.34 -1.83 31.05
CA PRO A 448 -28.45 -1.58 32.49
C PRO A 448 -27.09 -1.84 33.16
N ASP A 449 -26.88 -1.29 34.35
CA ASP A 449 -25.66 -1.41 35.16
C ASP A 449 -25.01 -2.79 34.99
N HIS A 450 -23.77 -2.80 34.47
CA HIS A 450 -23.10 -4.07 34.14
C HIS A 450 -22.82 -4.85 35.39
N PRO A 451 -23.17 -6.15 35.50
CA PRO A 451 -23.05 -6.92 36.78
C PRO A 451 -21.65 -6.89 37.41
N TRP A 452 -20.62 -6.63 36.57
CA TRP A 452 -19.21 -6.56 36.99
C TRP A 452 -18.73 -5.16 37.39
N GLU A 453 -19.59 -4.15 37.35
CA GLU A 453 -19.24 -2.78 37.73
C GLU A 453 -18.84 -2.67 39.23
N PRO A 454 -19.54 -3.34 40.20
CA PRO A 454 -19.12 -3.35 41.60
C PRO A 454 -17.73 -3.92 41.82
N PHE A 455 -17.30 -4.89 41.01
CA PHE A 455 -15.97 -5.51 41.10
C PHE A 455 -14.84 -4.53 40.73
N TRP A 456 -15.11 -3.62 39.86
CA TRP A 456 -14.18 -2.54 39.52
C TRP A 456 -14.28 -1.35 40.47
N GLN A 457 -15.48 -0.93 40.88
CA GLN A 457 -15.68 0.24 41.75
C GLN A 457 -15.23 0.00 43.19
N ASN A 458 -15.48 -1.20 43.75
CA ASN A 458 -15.09 -1.59 45.09
C ASN A 458 -14.60 -3.04 45.12
N PRO A 459 -13.36 -3.33 44.68
CA PRO A 459 -12.84 -4.68 44.62
C PRO A 459 -12.85 -5.41 45.98
N ALA A 460 -12.57 -4.69 47.06
CA ALA A 460 -12.53 -5.26 48.41
C ALA A 460 -13.90 -5.68 48.93
N GLY A 461 -14.99 -5.10 48.45
CA GLY A 461 -16.36 -5.38 48.86
C GLY A 461 -17.12 -6.37 47.98
N ALA A 462 -16.57 -6.74 46.82
CA ALA A 462 -17.21 -7.66 45.89
C ALA A 462 -16.95 -9.12 46.23
N ASP A 463 -17.90 -10.00 45.88
CA ASP A 463 -17.77 -11.45 46.11
C ASP A 463 -17.09 -12.13 44.89
N TRP A 464 -15.76 -12.09 44.86
CA TRP A 464 -14.95 -12.71 43.81
C TRP A 464 -15.01 -14.26 43.84
N GLN A 465 -15.38 -14.86 44.97
CA GLN A 465 -15.31 -16.32 45.15
C GLN A 465 -16.37 -17.05 44.34
N GLN A 466 -17.51 -16.40 44.09
CA GLN A 466 -18.59 -16.96 43.29
C GLN A 466 -18.19 -17.16 41.80
N ASP A 467 -17.38 -16.28 41.23
CA ASP A 467 -17.08 -16.23 39.80
C ASP A 467 -15.66 -16.70 39.48
N PHE A 468 -14.73 -16.65 40.41
CA PHE A 468 -13.32 -17.01 40.19
C PHE A 468 -12.83 -18.16 41.09
N ASP A 469 -13.66 -18.74 41.90
CA ASP A 469 -13.34 -19.88 42.76
C ASP A 469 -11.99 -19.71 43.53
N GLN A 470 -11.12 -20.70 43.41
CA GLN A 470 -9.78 -20.72 43.99
C GLN A 470 -8.82 -19.61 43.47
N HIS A 471 -9.18 -18.93 42.39
CA HIS A 471 -8.37 -17.87 41.74
C HIS A 471 -8.75 -16.46 42.18
N SER A 472 -9.81 -16.32 43.04
CA SER A 472 -10.41 -15.05 43.46
C SER A 472 -9.41 -14.06 44.05
N ASP A 473 -8.56 -14.49 44.99
CA ASP A 473 -7.58 -13.62 45.64
C ASP A 473 -6.50 -13.11 44.68
N ALA A 474 -6.05 -13.94 43.76
CA ALA A 474 -5.03 -13.55 42.77
C ALA A 474 -5.58 -12.54 41.73
N VAL A 475 -6.80 -12.78 41.22
CA VAL A 475 -7.44 -11.87 40.26
C VAL A 475 -7.78 -10.53 40.93
N ARG A 476 -8.36 -10.55 42.14
CA ARG A 476 -8.63 -9.36 42.92
C ARG A 476 -7.36 -8.54 43.16
N GLY A 477 -6.29 -9.18 43.63
CA GLY A 477 -5.01 -8.52 43.91
C GLY A 477 -4.42 -7.85 42.66
N ALA A 478 -4.55 -8.45 41.48
CA ALA A 478 -4.11 -7.86 40.23
C ALA A 478 -4.94 -6.61 39.85
N VAL A 479 -6.25 -6.62 40.11
CA VAL A 479 -7.13 -5.47 39.85
C VAL A 479 -6.85 -4.34 40.83
N GLU A 480 -6.68 -4.63 42.13
CA GLU A 480 -6.31 -3.66 43.17
C GLU A 480 -4.95 -3.03 42.87
N GLN A 481 -3.99 -3.82 42.37
CA GLN A 481 -2.69 -3.32 41.95
C GLN A 481 -2.82 -2.35 40.77
N LEU A 482 -3.66 -2.65 39.79
CA LEU A 482 -3.92 -1.72 38.65
C LEU A 482 -4.49 -0.39 39.16
N GLN A 483 -5.46 -0.42 40.14
CA GLN A 483 -6.01 0.81 40.70
C GLN A 483 -4.94 1.64 41.41
N THR A 484 -4.05 0.99 42.19
CA THR A 484 -2.90 1.66 42.79
C THR A 484 -1.95 2.28 41.76
N ASP A 485 -1.72 1.58 40.66
CA ASP A 485 -0.88 2.08 39.56
C ASP A 485 -1.52 3.31 38.89
N LEU A 486 -2.86 3.36 38.75
CA LEU A 486 -3.56 4.52 38.15
C LEU A 486 -3.35 5.82 38.94
N GLU A 487 -3.29 5.76 40.28
CA GLU A 487 -3.00 6.92 41.14
C GLU A 487 -1.59 7.49 40.84
N ARG A 488 -0.62 6.62 40.52
CA ARG A 488 0.76 6.99 40.20
C ARG A 488 0.93 7.57 38.82
N TYR A 489 0.16 7.08 37.80
CA TYR A 489 0.32 7.46 36.40
C TYR A 489 -0.39 8.75 36.02
N HIS A 490 -1.12 9.41 36.91
CA HIS A 490 -1.88 10.65 36.65
C HIS A 490 -2.75 10.55 35.38
N VAL A 491 -3.56 9.50 35.30
CA VAL A 491 -4.49 9.28 34.19
C VAL A 491 -5.55 10.38 34.19
N SER A 492 -5.84 10.97 33.04
CA SER A 492 -6.87 12.01 32.90
C SER A 492 -8.25 11.51 33.33
N GLU A 493 -9.15 12.40 33.78
CA GLU A 493 -10.53 12.07 34.15
C GLU A 493 -11.25 11.32 33.00
N THR A 494 -11.06 11.76 31.78
CA THR A 494 -11.59 11.07 30.58
C THR A 494 -11.03 9.65 30.43
N GLY A 495 -9.75 9.44 30.70
CA GLY A 495 -9.11 8.12 30.67
C GLY A 495 -9.66 7.20 31.76
N GLN A 496 -9.88 7.72 32.97
CA GLN A 496 -10.47 6.98 34.07
C GLN A 496 -11.92 6.58 33.77
N ALA A 497 -12.73 7.50 33.24
CA ALA A 497 -14.11 7.19 32.85
C ALA A 497 -14.19 6.11 31.74
N ARG A 498 -13.27 6.12 30.78
CA ARG A 498 -13.18 5.09 29.72
C ARG A 498 -12.76 3.74 30.28
N LEU A 499 -11.80 3.75 31.20
CA LEU A 499 -11.35 2.54 31.87
C LEU A 499 -12.47 1.94 32.75
N ALA A 500 -13.25 2.77 33.46
CA ALA A 500 -14.39 2.35 34.26
C ALA A 500 -15.47 1.63 33.45
N ARG A 501 -15.65 2.02 32.14
CA ARG A 501 -16.55 1.31 31.23
C ARG A 501 -15.94 0.02 30.66
N PHE A 502 -14.62 0.00 30.47
CA PHE A 502 -13.92 -1.16 29.89
C PHE A 502 -13.75 -2.30 30.88
N MET A 503 -13.39 -2.01 32.15
CA MET A 503 -13.04 -3.04 33.15
C MET A 503 -14.16 -4.03 33.45
N PRO A 504 -15.44 -3.66 33.54
CA PRO A 504 -16.54 -4.60 33.72
C PRO A 504 -16.65 -5.60 32.57
N LEU A 505 -16.46 -5.17 31.32
CA LEU A 505 -16.45 -6.04 30.14
C LEU A 505 -15.27 -7.01 30.16
N LEU A 506 -14.10 -6.53 30.56
CA LEU A 506 -12.91 -7.36 30.70
C LEU A 506 -13.10 -8.43 31.78
N LEU A 507 -13.58 -8.06 32.97
CA LEU A 507 -13.78 -8.99 34.06
C LEU A 507 -14.80 -10.08 33.74
N ALA A 508 -15.85 -9.71 32.99
CA ALA A 508 -16.85 -10.69 32.51
C ALA A 508 -16.25 -11.74 31.57
N GLU A 509 -15.31 -11.36 30.69
CA GLU A 509 -14.65 -12.32 29.80
C GLU A 509 -13.57 -13.14 30.52
N LEU A 510 -12.87 -12.56 31.51
CA LEU A 510 -11.88 -13.27 32.34
C LEU A 510 -12.56 -14.36 33.22
N ALA A 511 -13.74 -14.09 33.78
CA ALA A 511 -14.50 -15.06 34.56
C ALA A 511 -14.95 -16.31 33.78
N ARG A 512 -14.95 -16.25 32.46
CA ARG A 512 -15.27 -17.42 31.59
C ARG A 512 -14.10 -18.40 31.44
N LEU A 513 -12.91 -18.01 31.88
CA LEU A 513 -11.71 -18.83 31.71
C LEU A 513 -11.58 -19.84 32.89
N GLN A 514 -11.12 -21.05 32.58
CA GLN A 514 -10.79 -22.05 33.58
C GLN A 514 -9.54 -21.66 34.41
N GLN A 515 -8.61 -20.94 33.84
CA GLN A 515 -7.38 -20.46 34.49
C GLN A 515 -7.19 -18.96 34.22
N PRO A 516 -7.87 -18.08 34.97
CA PRO A 516 -7.91 -16.66 34.67
C PRO A 516 -6.67 -15.89 35.13
N VAL A 517 -5.86 -16.39 36.07
CA VAL A 517 -4.79 -15.63 36.76
C VAL A 517 -3.77 -15.09 35.74
N GLN A 518 -3.17 -15.98 34.92
CA GLN A 518 -2.17 -15.57 33.93
C GLN A 518 -2.76 -14.65 32.86
N ALA A 519 -3.99 -14.94 32.40
CA ALA A 519 -4.68 -14.09 31.43
C ALA A 519 -4.95 -12.70 32.01
N THR A 520 -5.34 -12.58 33.28
CA THR A 520 -5.55 -11.31 33.98
C THR A 520 -4.26 -10.49 33.99
N GLU A 521 -3.14 -11.05 34.46
CA GLU A 521 -1.86 -10.36 34.54
C GLU A 521 -1.43 -9.83 33.13
N ARG A 522 -1.53 -10.69 32.12
CA ARG A 522 -1.16 -10.38 30.72
C ARG A 522 -2.05 -9.28 30.12
N VAL A 523 -3.37 -9.37 30.27
CA VAL A 523 -4.27 -8.34 29.74
C VAL A 523 -4.11 -7.02 30.48
N LEU A 524 -3.93 -7.04 31.82
CA LEU A 524 -3.67 -5.81 32.58
C LEU A 524 -2.34 -5.15 32.20
N GLN A 525 -1.35 -5.91 31.73
CA GLN A 525 -0.12 -5.35 31.14
C GLN A 525 -0.43 -4.52 29.89
N ILE A 526 -1.29 -5.03 29.00
CA ILE A 526 -1.74 -4.29 27.80
C ILE A 526 -2.53 -3.06 28.22
N VAL A 527 -3.47 -3.18 29.18
CA VAL A 527 -4.23 -2.04 29.70
C VAL A 527 -3.28 -0.92 30.16
N ARG A 528 -2.24 -1.25 30.94
CA ARG A 528 -1.22 -0.26 31.39
C ARG A 528 -0.54 0.43 30.21
N SER A 529 -0.23 -0.27 29.13
CA SER A 529 0.45 0.29 27.94
C SER A 529 -0.42 1.30 27.20
N VAL A 530 -1.76 1.15 27.23
CA VAL A 530 -2.70 2.00 26.51
C VAL A 530 -3.36 3.09 27.35
N LEU A 531 -3.09 3.17 28.66
CA LEU A 531 -3.69 4.16 29.57
C LEU A 531 -3.54 5.61 29.08
N ARG A 532 -2.38 5.96 28.51
CA ARG A 532 -2.11 7.29 27.94
C ARG A 532 -2.71 7.48 26.54
N ARG A 533 -3.18 6.41 25.91
CA ARG A 533 -3.78 6.36 24.58
C ARG A 533 -5.20 5.82 24.66
N SER A 534 -6.04 6.46 25.51
CA SER A 534 -7.37 5.97 25.90
C SER A 534 -8.36 5.75 24.75
N ALA A 535 -8.02 6.13 23.52
CA ALA A 535 -8.79 5.80 22.30
C ALA A 535 -8.93 4.29 22.08
N TYR A 536 -7.89 3.49 22.42
CA TYR A 536 -7.97 2.03 22.36
C TYR A 536 -8.99 1.44 23.34
N LEU A 537 -9.16 2.06 24.51
CA LEU A 537 -10.18 1.64 25.48
C LEU A 537 -11.60 1.88 24.93
N VAL A 538 -11.82 3.02 24.24
CA VAL A 538 -13.11 3.30 23.57
C VAL A 538 -13.39 2.25 22.52
N MET A 539 -12.42 1.97 21.65
CA MET A 539 -12.53 0.95 20.62
C MET A 539 -12.92 -0.42 21.19
N LEU A 540 -12.28 -0.84 22.29
CA LEU A 540 -12.58 -2.12 22.96
C LEU A 540 -13.97 -2.12 23.62
N VAL A 541 -14.41 -1.00 24.21
CA VAL A 541 -15.77 -0.87 24.78
C VAL A 541 -16.84 -0.95 23.70
N GLU A 542 -16.62 -0.30 22.56
CA GLU A 542 -17.53 -0.33 21.40
C GLU A 542 -17.55 -1.69 20.70
N ASN A 543 -16.53 -2.54 20.93
CA ASN A 543 -16.40 -3.85 20.31
C ASN A 543 -16.21 -4.97 21.35
N PRO A 544 -17.25 -5.46 22.02
CA PRO A 544 -17.15 -6.51 23.06
C PRO A 544 -16.55 -7.82 22.51
N ARG A 545 -16.70 -8.11 21.20
CA ARG A 545 -16.05 -9.25 20.56
C ARG A 545 -14.53 -9.13 20.58
N ALA A 546 -13.99 -7.92 20.40
CA ALA A 546 -12.55 -7.68 20.46
C ALA A 546 -12.00 -7.93 21.86
N VAL A 547 -12.76 -7.60 22.93
CA VAL A 547 -12.39 -7.90 24.33
C VAL A 547 -12.29 -9.42 24.54
N ARG A 548 -13.22 -10.18 23.99
CA ARG A 548 -13.20 -11.65 24.06
C ARG A 548 -11.97 -12.22 23.35
N GLU A 549 -11.67 -11.77 22.15
CA GLU A 549 -10.49 -12.23 21.41
C GLU A 549 -9.19 -11.82 22.12
N LEU A 550 -9.14 -10.62 22.68
CA LEU A 550 -8.01 -10.14 23.50
C LEU A 550 -7.74 -11.11 24.66
N VAL A 551 -8.75 -11.38 25.48
CA VAL A 551 -8.65 -12.29 26.63
C VAL A 551 -8.24 -13.70 26.20
N LYS A 552 -8.87 -14.23 25.15
CA LYS A 552 -8.60 -15.56 24.60
C LYS A 552 -7.14 -15.71 24.13
N LEU A 553 -6.66 -14.78 23.31
CA LEU A 553 -5.31 -14.83 22.75
C LEU A 553 -4.24 -14.61 23.82
N CYS A 554 -4.44 -13.68 24.75
CA CYS A 554 -3.54 -13.47 25.88
C CYS A 554 -3.48 -14.67 26.84
N ALA A 555 -4.59 -15.37 27.03
CA ALA A 555 -4.60 -16.61 27.80
C ALA A 555 -3.74 -17.70 27.13
N LEU A 556 -3.78 -17.78 25.81
CA LEU A 556 -3.06 -18.81 25.03
C LEU A 556 -1.57 -18.52 24.82
N SER A 557 -1.14 -17.23 24.78
CA SER A 557 0.21 -16.89 24.37
C SER A 557 0.79 -15.64 25.05
N PRO A 558 1.92 -15.76 25.76
CA PRO A 558 2.66 -14.61 26.26
C PRO A 558 3.29 -13.78 25.13
N TRP A 559 3.67 -14.40 24.00
CA TRP A 559 4.19 -13.71 22.83
C TRP A 559 3.15 -12.72 22.25
N VAL A 560 1.89 -13.16 22.12
CA VAL A 560 0.80 -12.27 21.67
C VAL A 560 0.64 -11.08 22.62
N THR A 561 0.71 -11.34 23.93
CA THR A 561 0.63 -10.28 24.95
C THR A 561 1.73 -9.24 24.74
N GLU A 562 2.96 -9.67 24.55
CA GLU A 562 4.09 -8.78 24.28
C GLU A 562 3.89 -7.97 23.00
N GLN A 563 3.48 -8.61 21.88
CA GLN A 563 3.20 -7.90 20.64
C GLN A 563 2.13 -6.82 20.80
N LEU A 564 1.03 -7.11 21.50
CA LEU A 564 -0.05 -6.14 21.77
C LEU A 564 0.37 -5.04 22.74
N THR A 565 1.24 -5.34 23.71
CA THR A 565 1.78 -4.37 24.67
C THR A 565 2.71 -3.36 23.98
N ASP A 566 3.64 -3.86 23.18
CA ASP A 566 4.64 -3.05 22.50
C ASP A 566 4.06 -2.29 21.29
N LYS A 567 3.06 -2.88 20.65
CA LYS A 567 2.45 -2.39 19.41
C LYS A 567 0.93 -2.30 19.54
N PRO A 568 0.40 -1.34 20.35
CA PRO A 568 -1.04 -1.22 20.61
C PRO A 568 -1.92 -1.05 19.36
N PHE A 569 -1.37 -0.60 18.23
CA PHE A 569 -2.13 -0.53 16.97
C PHE A 569 -2.63 -1.91 16.50
N LEU A 570 -2.04 -3.00 16.98
CA LEU A 570 -2.48 -4.37 16.68
C LEU A 570 -3.82 -4.72 17.35
N LEU A 571 -4.26 -3.97 18.35
CA LEU A 571 -5.58 -4.14 18.96
C LEU A 571 -6.71 -3.92 17.95
N ASP A 572 -6.48 -3.13 16.90
CA ASP A 572 -7.44 -2.90 15.81
C ASP A 572 -7.76 -4.21 15.06
N GLU A 573 -6.80 -5.15 14.98
CA GLU A 573 -7.00 -6.45 14.33
C GLU A 573 -8.01 -7.35 15.05
N LEU A 574 -8.23 -7.12 16.35
CA LEU A 574 -9.18 -7.90 17.16
C LEU A 574 -10.64 -7.49 16.93
N THR A 575 -10.88 -6.34 16.30
CA THR A 575 -12.24 -5.82 16.08
C THR A 575 -13.03 -6.62 15.04
N ASP A 576 -12.31 -7.25 14.09
CA ASP A 576 -12.89 -8.13 13.07
C ASP A 576 -12.46 -9.59 13.29
N SER A 577 -13.25 -10.32 14.05
CA SER A 577 -12.96 -11.71 14.39
C SER A 577 -13.01 -12.67 13.18
N GLU A 578 -13.74 -12.33 12.11
CA GLU A 578 -13.77 -13.17 10.91
C GLU A 578 -12.47 -13.06 10.14
N GLN A 579 -11.96 -11.86 10.00
CA GLN A 579 -10.69 -11.62 9.34
C GLN A 579 -9.47 -12.03 10.17
N LEU A 580 -9.55 -11.91 11.49
CA LEU A 580 -8.49 -12.32 12.39
C LEU A 580 -8.11 -13.80 12.18
N TYR A 581 -9.10 -14.66 11.91
CA TYR A 581 -8.91 -16.10 11.72
C TYR A 581 -8.92 -16.55 10.25
N ARG A 582 -8.88 -15.60 9.31
CA ARG A 582 -8.81 -15.90 7.88
C ARG A 582 -7.49 -15.40 7.30
N LEU A 583 -6.69 -16.33 6.77
CA LEU A 583 -5.46 -15.98 6.06
C LEU A 583 -5.74 -15.91 4.55
N PRO A 584 -5.59 -14.72 3.94
CA PRO A 584 -5.78 -14.56 2.50
C PRO A 584 -4.68 -15.27 1.70
N GLU A 585 -4.96 -15.59 0.45
CA GLU A 585 -3.99 -16.15 -0.48
C GLU A 585 -2.87 -15.14 -0.83
N ARG A 586 -1.75 -15.63 -1.33
CA ARG A 586 -0.56 -14.82 -1.66
C ARG A 586 -0.89 -13.59 -2.52
N ARG A 587 -1.78 -13.74 -3.50
CA ARG A 587 -2.17 -12.64 -4.37
C ARG A 587 -2.86 -11.51 -3.59
N ALA A 588 -3.79 -11.85 -2.71
CA ALA A 588 -4.49 -10.87 -1.89
C ALA A 588 -3.55 -10.17 -0.89
N LEU A 589 -2.48 -10.84 -0.44
CA LEU A 589 -1.43 -10.21 0.37
C LEU A 589 -0.70 -9.10 -0.39
N ARG A 590 -0.29 -9.38 -1.64
CA ARG A 590 0.34 -8.39 -2.52
C ARG A 590 -0.56 -7.19 -2.73
N ASP A 591 -1.80 -7.46 -3.03
CA ASP A 591 -2.81 -6.47 -3.37
C ASP A 591 -3.09 -5.53 -2.19
N ASP A 592 -3.28 -6.07 -0.99
CA ASP A 592 -3.50 -5.28 0.22
C ASP A 592 -2.28 -4.42 0.57
N LEU A 593 -1.05 -4.98 0.50
CA LEU A 593 0.15 -4.21 0.77
C LEU A 593 0.34 -3.05 -0.21
N HIS A 594 0.16 -3.33 -1.50
CA HIS A 594 0.26 -2.31 -2.54
C HIS A 594 -0.77 -1.19 -2.35
N GLN A 595 -2.04 -1.53 -2.04
CA GLN A 595 -3.07 -0.55 -1.73
C GLN A 595 -2.73 0.36 -0.56
N ARG A 596 -2.13 -0.20 0.49
CA ARG A 596 -1.72 0.57 1.67
C ARG A 596 -0.63 1.58 1.35
N LEU A 597 0.35 1.19 0.52
CA LEU A 597 1.44 2.07 0.11
C LEU A 597 0.97 3.16 -0.86
N LEU A 598 0.09 2.84 -1.80
CA LEU A 598 -0.49 3.83 -2.74
C LEU A 598 -1.25 4.99 -2.09
N ARG A 599 -1.62 4.85 -0.83
CA ARG A 599 -2.30 5.92 -0.06
C ARG A 599 -1.34 6.93 0.56
N LEU A 600 -0.05 6.64 0.51
CA LEU A 600 1.00 7.48 1.08
C LEU A 600 1.64 8.33 -0.02
N PRO A 601 2.13 9.54 0.32
CA PRO A 601 2.94 10.32 -0.60
C PRO A 601 4.21 9.56 -1.02
N ASP A 602 4.58 9.65 -2.29
CA ASP A 602 5.75 8.94 -2.84
C ASP A 602 7.07 9.43 -2.21
N ASP A 603 7.11 10.68 -1.77
CA ASP A 603 8.27 11.32 -1.12
C ASP A 603 8.33 11.12 0.40
N ASP A 604 7.30 10.54 1.03
CA ASP A 604 7.28 10.28 2.47
C ASP A 604 7.75 8.85 2.80
N LEU A 605 9.06 8.65 2.71
CA LEU A 605 9.69 7.38 3.02
C LEU A 605 9.42 6.90 4.46
N GLU A 606 9.34 7.82 5.42
CA GLU A 606 9.12 7.47 6.83
C GLU A 606 7.74 6.80 7.00
N GLN A 607 6.70 7.36 6.42
CA GLN A 607 5.36 6.77 6.44
C GLN A 607 5.32 5.44 5.69
N GLN A 608 6.01 5.32 4.55
CA GLN A 608 6.09 4.06 3.80
C GLN A 608 6.77 2.96 4.63
N MET A 609 7.85 3.27 5.32
CA MET A 609 8.56 2.34 6.21
C MET A 609 7.69 1.91 7.40
N GLU A 610 6.94 2.84 8.01
CA GLU A 610 5.99 2.53 9.08
C GLU A 610 4.86 1.62 8.58
N GLN A 611 4.30 1.90 7.40
CA GLN A 611 3.23 1.10 6.84
C GLN A 611 3.64 -0.34 6.53
N LEU A 612 4.87 -0.55 6.04
CA LEU A 612 5.43 -1.90 5.85
C LEU A 612 5.50 -2.68 7.17
N ARG A 613 5.91 -2.00 8.26
CA ARG A 613 5.99 -2.61 9.60
C ARG A 613 4.61 -2.93 10.15
N HIS A 614 3.68 -2.00 10.07
CA HIS A 614 2.29 -2.22 10.46
C HIS A 614 1.67 -3.40 9.71
N TYR A 615 1.89 -3.45 8.38
CA TYR A 615 1.42 -4.55 7.56
C TYR A 615 1.99 -5.88 8.04
N ARG A 616 3.31 -6.00 8.16
CA ARG A 616 3.96 -7.23 8.64
C ARG A 616 3.43 -7.66 10.00
N HIS A 617 3.40 -6.77 10.99
CA HIS A 617 2.98 -7.13 12.34
C HIS A 617 1.51 -7.57 12.40
N SER A 618 0.62 -6.91 11.68
CA SER A 618 -0.77 -7.31 11.51
C SER A 618 -0.90 -8.73 10.94
N ARG A 619 -0.16 -9.03 9.86
CA ARG A 619 -0.21 -10.36 9.22
C ARG A 619 0.36 -11.45 10.12
N VAL A 620 1.44 -11.18 10.82
CA VAL A 620 2.05 -12.12 11.76
C VAL A 620 1.13 -12.40 12.96
N LEU A 621 0.42 -11.38 13.50
CA LEU A 621 -0.57 -11.57 14.56
C LEU A 621 -1.73 -12.48 14.10
N ARG A 622 -2.26 -12.28 12.88
CA ARG A 622 -3.31 -13.15 12.33
C ARG A 622 -2.85 -14.60 12.17
N ALA A 623 -1.61 -14.81 11.70
CA ALA A 623 -1.02 -16.15 11.64
C ALA A 623 -0.98 -16.81 13.03
N ALA A 624 -0.51 -16.08 14.05
CA ALA A 624 -0.46 -16.55 15.42
C ALA A 624 -1.86 -16.88 15.98
N ALA A 625 -2.86 -16.03 15.73
CA ALA A 625 -4.25 -16.28 16.15
C ALA A 625 -4.82 -17.56 15.51
N CYS A 626 -4.57 -17.77 14.21
CA CYS A 626 -5.00 -18.98 13.50
C CYS A 626 -4.32 -20.25 14.04
N GLU A 627 -3.03 -20.18 14.35
CA GLU A 627 -2.26 -21.32 14.88
C GLU A 627 -2.69 -21.67 16.30
N LEU A 628 -2.78 -20.67 17.19
CA LEU A 628 -3.18 -20.85 18.59
C LEU A 628 -4.59 -21.44 18.74
N THR A 629 -5.47 -21.21 17.78
CA THR A 629 -6.84 -21.75 17.78
C THR A 629 -7.00 -23.04 16.98
N GLY A 630 -5.93 -23.53 16.34
CA GLY A 630 -5.94 -24.76 15.56
C GLY A 630 -6.76 -24.67 14.26
N ASN A 631 -7.06 -23.47 13.79
CA ASN A 631 -7.88 -23.26 12.59
C ASN A 631 -7.18 -23.66 11.29
N LEU A 632 -5.85 -23.68 11.26
CA LEU A 632 -5.09 -24.01 10.07
C LEU A 632 -3.90 -24.93 10.38
N PRO A 633 -3.51 -25.81 9.44
CA PRO A 633 -2.32 -26.64 9.59
C PRO A 633 -1.05 -25.81 9.58
N LEU A 634 -0.04 -26.26 10.32
CA LEU A 634 1.28 -25.63 10.48
C LEU A 634 1.90 -25.16 9.15
N MET A 635 1.90 -26.02 8.13
CA MET A 635 2.52 -25.67 6.85
C MET A 635 1.83 -24.46 6.18
N LYS A 636 0.51 -24.33 6.31
CA LYS A 636 -0.21 -23.16 5.81
C LYS A 636 0.15 -21.87 6.55
N ILE A 637 0.44 -21.97 7.83
CA ILE A 637 0.96 -20.84 8.63
C ILE A 637 2.34 -20.43 8.14
N SER A 638 3.26 -21.41 7.95
CA SER A 638 4.61 -21.16 7.44
C SER A 638 4.60 -20.59 6.01
N ASP A 639 3.75 -21.12 5.12
CA ASP A 639 3.51 -20.56 3.78
C ASP A 639 3.11 -19.09 3.87
N TYR A 640 2.13 -18.79 4.71
CA TYR A 640 1.59 -17.43 4.86
C TYR A 640 2.63 -16.44 5.40
N LEU A 641 3.39 -16.82 6.43
CA LEU A 641 4.48 -16.00 6.96
C LEU A 641 5.55 -15.75 5.90
N THR A 642 5.89 -16.77 5.12
CA THR A 642 6.87 -16.69 4.02
C THR A 642 6.38 -15.76 2.92
N TYR A 643 5.14 -15.91 2.44
CA TYR A 643 4.58 -15.06 1.40
C TYR A 643 4.43 -13.61 1.86
N THR A 644 4.12 -13.39 3.14
CA THR A 644 4.11 -12.04 3.72
C THR A 644 5.50 -11.39 3.64
N ALA A 645 6.56 -12.15 3.98
CA ALA A 645 7.93 -11.66 3.89
C ALA A 645 8.34 -11.37 2.44
N GLU A 646 7.97 -12.23 1.50
CA GLU A 646 8.27 -12.04 0.07
C GLU A 646 7.61 -10.79 -0.52
N GLU A 647 6.33 -10.56 -0.23
CA GLU A 647 5.64 -9.38 -0.73
C GLU A 647 6.20 -8.09 -0.08
N VAL A 648 6.59 -8.13 1.20
CA VAL A 648 7.30 -7.03 1.86
C VAL A 648 8.68 -6.79 1.22
N LEU A 649 9.47 -7.85 0.96
CA LEU A 649 10.78 -7.73 0.31
C LEU A 649 10.66 -7.16 -1.10
N GLN A 650 9.64 -7.53 -1.85
CA GLN A 650 9.39 -6.99 -3.18
C GLN A 650 9.11 -5.48 -3.13
N GLN A 651 8.35 -5.00 -2.14
CA GLN A 651 8.09 -3.56 -1.96
C GLN A 651 9.34 -2.81 -1.48
N VAL A 652 10.09 -3.39 -0.54
CA VAL A 652 11.38 -2.81 -0.09
C VAL A 652 12.36 -2.68 -1.27
N PHE A 653 12.42 -3.69 -2.14
CA PHE A 653 13.23 -3.63 -3.35
C PHE A 653 12.81 -2.47 -4.26
N TRP A 654 11.50 -2.31 -4.53
CA TRP A 654 11.00 -1.24 -5.38
C TRP A 654 11.31 0.14 -4.81
N LEU A 655 11.06 0.37 -3.51
CA LEU A 655 11.38 1.62 -2.84
C LEU A 655 12.88 1.96 -2.93
N ALA A 656 13.73 0.96 -2.73
CA ALA A 656 15.18 1.14 -2.85
C ALA A 656 15.59 1.43 -4.29
N TRP A 657 15.03 0.73 -5.28
CA TRP A 657 15.32 0.89 -6.70
C TRP A 657 14.95 2.30 -7.19
N GLU A 658 13.75 2.77 -6.91
CA GLU A 658 13.28 4.11 -7.28
C GLU A 658 14.20 5.20 -6.73
N GLN A 659 14.52 5.16 -5.44
CA GLN A 659 15.42 6.13 -4.81
C GLN A 659 16.83 6.11 -5.41
N MET A 660 17.33 4.94 -5.76
CA MET A 660 18.66 4.80 -6.33
C MET A 660 18.70 5.27 -7.78
N THR A 661 17.67 4.96 -8.58
CA THR A 661 17.58 5.40 -9.99
C THR A 661 17.29 6.89 -10.10
N GLU A 662 16.46 7.46 -9.24
CA GLU A 662 16.27 8.90 -9.16
C GLU A 662 17.58 9.64 -8.87
N LYS A 663 18.37 9.12 -7.94
CA LYS A 663 19.62 9.76 -7.48
C LYS A 663 20.78 9.59 -8.43
N TYR A 664 20.97 8.40 -9.02
CA TYR A 664 22.17 8.04 -9.78
C TYR A 664 21.90 7.70 -11.26
N GLY A 665 20.62 7.64 -11.65
CA GLY A 665 20.19 7.13 -12.96
C GLY A 665 20.16 5.61 -13.04
N THR A 666 19.69 5.10 -14.17
CA THR A 666 19.49 3.67 -14.41
C THR A 666 20.77 2.98 -14.88
N PRO A 667 21.18 1.83 -14.30
CA PRO A 667 22.36 1.09 -14.76
C PRO A 667 22.19 0.54 -16.18
N THR A 668 23.31 0.12 -16.79
CA THR A 668 23.34 -0.36 -18.17
C THR A 668 23.69 -1.84 -18.25
N ARG A 669 23.15 -2.55 -19.25
CA ARG A 669 23.53 -3.90 -19.66
C ARG A 669 24.75 -3.90 -20.57
N GLU A 670 25.32 -5.06 -20.87
CA GLU A 670 26.49 -5.21 -21.75
C GLU A 670 26.24 -4.69 -23.18
N ASP A 671 25.02 -4.81 -23.67
CA ASP A 671 24.62 -4.27 -24.98
C ASP A 671 24.39 -2.75 -24.98
N GLY A 672 24.58 -2.09 -23.82
CA GLY A 672 24.38 -0.66 -23.64
C GLY A 672 22.92 -0.25 -23.44
N SER A 673 21.95 -1.17 -23.42
CA SER A 673 20.57 -0.89 -23.02
C SER A 673 20.47 -0.60 -21.52
N LEU A 674 19.38 0.04 -21.10
CA LEU A 674 19.14 0.30 -19.68
C LEU A 674 18.65 -0.99 -18.99
N CYS A 675 19.11 -1.21 -17.76
CA CYS A 675 18.55 -2.25 -16.92
C CYS A 675 17.10 -1.90 -16.56
N ASP A 676 16.16 -2.83 -16.70
CA ASP A 676 14.81 -2.63 -16.17
C ASP A 676 14.81 -2.70 -14.66
N THR A 677 15.34 -3.78 -14.12
CA THR A 677 15.62 -3.94 -12.70
C THR A 677 16.87 -4.79 -12.47
N ASP A 678 17.16 -5.76 -13.30
CA ASP A 678 18.33 -6.66 -13.38
C ASP A 678 19.02 -6.97 -12.04
N PHE A 679 18.22 -7.14 -11.00
CA PHE A 679 18.61 -7.39 -9.62
C PHE A 679 17.64 -8.38 -8.99
N SER A 680 18.15 -9.30 -8.18
CA SER A 680 17.33 -10.31 -7.50
C SER A 680 17.79 -10.54 -6.07
N LEU A 681 16.82 -10.71 -5.18
CA LEU A 681 17.01 -11.13 -3.81
C LEU A 681 16.86 -12.67 -3.77
N LEU A 682 17.94 -13.36 -3.48
CA LEU A 682 17.98 -14.82 -3.34
C LEU A 682 17.87 -15.14 -1.84
N ALA A 683 16.81 -15.82 -1.47
CA ALA A 683 16.57 -16.27 -0.10
C ALA A 683 17.17 -17.66 0.14
N TYR A 684 17.74 -17.85 1.31
CA TYR A 684 18.28 -19.10 1.83
C TYR A 684 17.51 -19.54 3.09
N GLY A 685 17.95 -20.59 3.70
CA GLY A 685 17.49 -21.05 5.01
C GLY A 685 15.98 -21.27 5.09
N LYS A 686 15.33 -20.71 6.10
CA LYS A 686 13.88 -20.87 6.31
C LYS A 686 13.06 -20.11 5.26
N LEU A 687 13.48 -18.92 4.86
CA LEU A 687 12.80 -18.14 3.82
C LEU A 687 12.88 -18.85 2.47
N GLY A 688 14.06 -19.32 2.08
CA GLY A 688 14.27 -20.09 0.86
C GLY A 688 13.48 -21.39 0.83
N GLY A 689 13.35 -22.07 1.98
CA GLY A 689 12.62 -23.32 2.15
C GLY A 689 11.10 -23.15 2.37
N ILE A 690 10.53 -21.95 2.28
CA ILE A 690 9.10 -21.67 2.53
C ILE A 690 8.66 -22.12 3.95
N GLU A 691 9.52 -21.87 4.94
CA GLU A 691 9.36 -22.40 6.30
C GLU A 691 9.59 -21.35 7.37
N LEU A 692 9.22 -20.09 7.16
CA LEU A 692 9.35 -19.05 8.17
C LEU A 692 8.51 -19.35 9.43
N SER A 693 9.01 -18.89 10.56
CA SER A 693 8.32 -18.83 11.84
C SER A 693 8.29 -17.38 12.37
N TYR A 694 7.69 -17.15 13.53
CA TYR A 694 7.41 -15.79 14.06
C TYR A 694 8.65 -14.92 14.26
N GLU A 695 9.78 -15.50 14.65
CA GLU A 695 11.05 -14.82 15.01
C GLU A 695 12.19 -15.19 14.06
N SER A 696 11.88 -15.53 12.81
CA SER A 696 12.89 -15.87 11.83
C SER A 696 13.54 -14.61 11.26
N ASP A 697 14.87 -14.58 11.24
CA ASP A 697 15.67 -13.72 10.40
C ASP A 697 15.56 -14.12 8.92
N LEU A 698 15.92 -13.21 8.02
CA LEU A 698 15.94 -13.44 6.59
C LEU A 698 17.38 -13.65 6.12
N ASP A 699 17.69 -14.88 5.72
CA ASP A 699 18.96 -15.22 5.07
C ASP A 699 18.90 -14.78 3.60
N LEU A 700 19.66 -13.74 3.21
CA LEU A 700 19.58 -13.12 1.90
C LEU A 700 20.93 -13.06 1.18
N VAL A 701 20.90 -13.20 -0.13
CA VAL A 701 22.04 -12.95 -1.04
C VAL A 701 21.56 -12.10 -2.20
N PHE A 702 22.31 -11.07 -2.57
CA PHE A 702 21.95 -10.15 -3.65
C PHE A 702 22.75 -10.46 -4.91
N VAL A 703 22.01 -10.61 -6.03
CA VAL A 703 22.59 -10.93 -7.34
C VAL A 703 22.10 -9.91 -8.37
N HIS A 704 22.99 -9.44 -9.24
CA HIS A 704 22.68 -8.55 -10.36
C HIS A 704 23.20 -9.05 -11.69
N ASP A 705 22.66 -8.49 -12.78
CA ASP A 705 23.09 -8.79 -14.18
C ASP A 705 23.46 -7.54 -15.00
N GLY A 706 23.77 -6.43 -14.34
CA GLY A 706 24.29 -5.23 -15.01
C GLY A 706 25.72 -5.40 -15.49
N ALA A 707 26.08 -4.69 -16.56
CA ALA A 707 27.42 -4.75 -17.15
C ALA A 707 28.53 -4.47 -16.13
N PRO A 708 29.57 -5.33 -16.02
CA PRO A 708 30.64 -5.16 -15.01
C PRO A 708 31.40 -3.83 -15.12
N GLN A 709 31.57 -3.31 -16.33
CA GLN A 709 32.24 -2.02 -16.60
C GLN A 709 31.25 -0.94 -17.06
N GLY A 710 29.94 -1.16 -16.89
CA GLY A 710 28.90 -0.22 -17.24
C GLY A 710 28.78 0.90 -16.20
N THR A 711 28.14 1.99 -16.63
CA THR A 711 27.80 3.12 -15.76
C THR A 711 26.32 3.42 -15.85
N THR A 712 25.77 4.05 -14.80
CA THR A 712 24.38 4.49 -14.80
C THR A 712 24.19 5.67 -15.76
N ARG A 713 23.00 5.79 -16.37
CA ARG A 713 22.60 6.95 -17.18
C ARG A 713 21.70 7.87 -16.38
N GLY A 714 22.26 8.95 -15.88
CA GLY A 714 21.55 9.96 -15.08
C GLY A 714 22.45 11.16 -14.75
N VAL A 715 21.90 12.13 -14.02
CA VAL A 715 22.60 13.39 -13.67
C VAL A 715 23.86 13.15 -12.84
N LYS A 716 23.83 12.15 -11.95
CA LYS A 716 24.96 11.75 -11.11
C LYS A 716 25.39 10.32 -11.43
N SER A 717 25.87 10.10 -12.65
CA SER A 717 26.32 8.78 -13.11
C SER A 717 27.39 8.17 -12.19
N VAL A 718 27.26 6.87 -11.90
CA VAL A 718 28.21 6.05 -11.13
C VAL A 718 28.43 4.71 -11.85
N ASP A 719 29.51 4.00 -11.50
CA ASP A 719 29.73 2.65 -11.99
C ASP A 719 28.59 1.70 -11.55
N ASN A 720 28.17 0.79 -12.41
CA ASN A 720 27.12 -0.20 -12.09
C ASN A 720 27.40 -0.95 -10.79
N THR A 721 28.64 -1.38 -10.57
CA THR A 721 29.03 -2.07 -9.32
C THR A 721 28.76 -1.21 -8.09
N VAL A 722 29.07 0.10 -8.17
CA VAL A 722 28.81 1.05 -7.07
C VAL A 722 27.30 1.25 -6.89
N PHE A 723 26.55 1.31 -7.99
CA PHE A 723 25.08 1.42 -7.95
C PHE A 723 24.46 0.23 -7.22
N PHE A 724 24.74 -1.00 -7.65
CA PHE A 724 24.17 -2.21 -7.07
C PHE A 724 24.61 -2.43 -5.61
N MET A 725 25.86 -2.11 -5.28
CA MET A 725 26.32 -2.14 -3.87
C MET A 725 25.52 -1.20 -2.97
N ARG A 726 25.26 0.03 -3.45
CA ARG A 726 24.45 1.00 -2.71
C ARG A 726 22.97 0.58 -2.65
N LEU A 727 22.44 -0.03 -3.70
CA LEU A 727 21.09 -0.60 -3.71
C LEU A 727 20.96 -1.67 -2.63
N GLY A 728 21.90 -2.63 -2.55
CA GLY A 728 21.91 -3.65 -1.51
C GLY A 728 21.99 -3.05 -0.10
N GLN A 729 22.86 -2.05 0.11
CA GLN A 729 22.93 -1.34 1.38
C GLN A 729 21.62 -0.63 1.73
N ARG A 730 20.95 -0.05 0.73
CA ARG A 730 19.67 0.62 0.93
C ARG A 730 18.56 -0.36 1.32
N ILE A 731 18.49 -1.52 0.69
CA ILE A 731 17.56 -2.60 1.04
C ILE A 731 17.76 -3.03 2.49
N ILE A 732 19.00 -3.31 2.91
CA ILE A 732 19.30 -3.69 4.30
C ILE A 732 18.88 -2.57 5.25
N HIS A 733 19.19 -1.31 4.93
CA HIS A 733 18.80 -0.17 5.75
C HIS A 733 17.27 -0.10 5.94
N LEU A 734 16.47 -0.27 4.88
CA LEU A 734 15.01 -0.27 4.97
C LEU A 734 14.47 -1.42 5.84
N LEU A 735 15.12 -2.61 5.78
CA LEU A 735 14.73 -3.77 6.59
C LEU A 735 15.07 -3.61 8.07
N THR A 736 16.27 -3.11 8.38
CA THR A 736 16.84 -3.17 9.74
C THR A 736 16.76 -1.86 10.54
N THR A 737 16.36 -0.75 9.89
CA THR A 737 16.22 0.54 10.59
C THR A 737 15.15 0.47 11.66
N GLN A 738 15.53 0.88 12.88
CA GLN A 738 14.60 0.99 14.00
C GLN A 738 13.69 2.21 13.82
N THR A 739 12.38 1.99 13.89
CA THR A 739 11.36 3.04 13.88
C THR A 739 10.46 2.91 15.12
N PRO A 740 9.50 3.82 15.37
CA PRO A 740 8.56 3.65 16.48
C PRO A 740 7.80 2.31 16.49
N SER A 741 7.55 1.73 15.31
CA SER A 741 6.92 0.40 15.17
C SER A 741 7.92 -0.78 15.16
N GLY A 742 9.19 -0.53 15.45
CA GLY A 742 10.25 -1.55 15.50
C GLY A 742 11.03 -1.67 14.18
N ILE A 743 11.73 -2.77 14.01
CA ILE A 743 12.41 -3.16 12.76
C ILE A 743 11.45 -3.91 11.85
N LEU A 744 11.71 -3.87 10.54
CA LEU A 744 10.89 -4.62 9.58
C LEU A 744 11.24 -6.11 9.60
N TYR A 745 12.50 -6.46 9.35
CA TYR A 745 13.08 -7.80 9.50
C TYR A 745 14.55 -7.70 9.87
N GLU A 746 15.05 -8.66 10.63
CA GLU A 746 16.48 -8.92 10.71
C GLU A 746 16.96 -9.59 9.42
N ALA A 747 18.11 -9.16 8.90
CA ALA A 747 18.67 -9.67 7.65
C ALA A 747 20.06 -10.24 7.87
N ASP A 748 20.23 -11.52 7.51
CA ASP A 748 21.52 -12.22 7.56
C ASP A 748 22.11 -12.37 6.16
N MET A 749 23.28 -11.79 5.95
CA MET A 749 23.97 -11.79 4.66
C MET A 749 25.20 -12.72 4.65
N ARG A 750 25.37 -13.59 5.67
CA ARG A 750 26.59 -14.43 5.83
C ARG A 750 26.71 -15.53 4.78
N LEU A 751 25.62 -15.94 4.14
CA LEU A 751 25.59 -16.96 3.10
C LEU A 751 25.99 -16.47 1.70
N ARG A 752 26.37 -15.19 1.57
CA ARG A 752 26.88 -14.65 0.29
C ARG A 752 28.26 -15.22 -0.05
N PRO A 753 28.66 -15.23 -1.34
CA PRO A 753 29.99 -15.68 -1.77
C PRO A 753 31.12 -15.09 -0.93
N SER A 754 32.02 -15.94 -0.43
CA SER A 754 33.10 -15.60 0.50
C SER A 754 32.65 -15.04 1.86
N GLY A 755 31.38 -15.21 2.24
CA GLY A 755 30.86 -14.82 3.53
C GLY A 755 31.05 -13.32 3.84
N ASN A 756 31.46 -13.00 5.07
CA ASN A 756 31.69 -11.61 5.50
C ASN A 756 32.86 -10.90 4.80
N SER A 757 33.77 -11.60 4.18
CA SER A 757 34.87 -11.03 3.41
C SER A 757 34.51 -10.71 1.95
N GLY A 758 33.40 -11.27 1.45
CA GLY A 758 32.93 -11.05 0.09
C GLY A 758 32.12 -9.76 -0.09
N LEU A 759 31.87 -9.40 -1.35
CA LEU A 759 31.03 -8.26 -1.71
C LEU A 759 29.60 -8.50 -1.25
N LEU A 760 28.91 -7.41 -0.85
CA LEU A 760 27.50 -7.46 -0.44
C LEU A 760 26.58 -7.90 -1.59
N VAL A 761 26.90 -7.48 -2.80
CA VAL A 761 26.16 -7.76 -4.04
C VAL A 761 27.12 -8.38 -5.04
N THR A 762 26.72 -9.45 -5.70
CA THR A 762 27.53 -10.16 -6.69
C THR A 762 26.84 -10.16 -8.06
N SER A 763 27.63 -10.21 -9.16
CA SER A 763 27.03 -10.46 -10.48
C SER A 763 26.64 -11.93 -10.62
N LEU A 764 25.67 -12.24 -11.51
CA LEU A 764 25.27 -13.64 -11.76
C LEU A 764 26.44 -14.49 -12.21
N SER A 765 27.32 -13.98 -13.10
CA SER A 765 28.50 -14.69 -13.58
C SER A 765 29.51 -14.97 -12.46
N ALA A 766 29.76 -14.00 -11.59
CA ALA A 766 30.64 -14.16 -10.44
C ALA A 766 30.05 -15.14 -9.40
N PHE A 767 28.73 -15.09 -9.18
CA PHE A 767 28.02 -16.06 -8.34
C PHE A 767 28.17 -17.49 -8.87
N GLU A 768 27.96 -17.70 -10.18
CA GLU A 768 28.10 -19.01 -10.81
C GLU A 768 29.54 -19.52 -10.73
N THR A 769 30.53 -18.68 -11.07
CA THR A 769 31.96 -19.06 -10.99
C THR A 769 32.32 -19.44 -9.57
N TYR A 770 31.96 -18.64 -8.57
CA TYR A 770 32.23 -18.96 -7.17
C TYR A 770 31.61 -20.31 -6.76
N GLN A 771 30.35 -20.54 -7.11
CA GLN A 771 29.67 -21.77 -6.76
C GLN A 771 30.29 -23.01 -7.43
N ARG A 772 30.88 -22.86 -8.62
CA ARG A 772 31.54 -23.96 -9.34
C ARG A 772 32.96 -24.27 -8.85
N GLU A 773 33.71 -23.22 -8.49
CA GLU A 773 35.16 -23.33 -8.31
C GLU A 773 35.60 -23.20 -6.85
N ASP A 774 34.99 -22.34 -6.07
CA ASP A 774 35.46 -21.95 -4.74
C ASP A 774 34.55 -22.39 -3.59
N ALA A 775 33.28 -22.67 -3.86
CA ALA A 775 32.29 -22.93 -2.80
C ALA A 775 32.54 -24.28 -2.11
N TRP A 776 32.36 -24.27 -0.80
CA TRP A 776 32.46 -25.46 0.04
C TRP A 776 31.20 -26.34 -0.08
N THR A 777 31.34 -27.63 0.24
CA THR A 777 30.18 -28.56 0.23
C THR A 777 29.01 -28.07 1.07
N TRP A 778 29.26 -27.43 2.20
CA TRP A 778 28.19 -26.87 3.07
C TRP A 778 27.48 -25.70 2.44
N GLU A 779 28.11 -24.90 1.55
CA GLU A 779 27.46 -23.85 0.78
C GLU A 779 26.53 -24.43 -0.28
N HIS A 780 26.96 -25.56 -0.92
CA HIS A 780 26.03 -26.30 -1.79
C HIS A 780 24.85 -26.92 -1.03
N GLN A 781 25.05 -27.39 0.23
CA GLN A 781 23.95 -27.80 1.09
C GLN A 781 22.99 -26.64 1.37
N ALA A 782 23.50 -25.42 1.67
CA ALA A 782 22.68 -24.26 1.85
C ALA A 782 21.93 -23.86 0.57
N LEU A 783 22.57 -24.01 -0.62
CA LEU A 783 21.98 -23.74 -1.92
C LEU A 783 20.77 -24.64 -2.25
N VAL A 784 20.66 -25.85 -1.64
CA VAL A 784 19.46 -26.69 -1.76
C VAL A 784 18.20 -25.90 -1.34
N ARG A 785 18.32 -25.08 -0.33
CA ARG A 785 17.22 -24.27 0.21
C ARG A 785 17.25 -22.82 -0.26
N ALA A 786 17.83 -22.58 -1.44
CA ALA A 786 17.91 -21.26 -2.02
C ALA A 786 16.87 -21.07 -3.13
N ARG A 787 16.25 -19.91 -3.20
CA ARG A 787 15.38 -19.49 -4.31
C ARG A 787 15.25 -17.97 -4.41
N PRO A 788 15.09 -17.41 -5.62
CA PRO A 788 14.76 -16.00 -5.81
C PRO A 788 13.38 -15.67 -5.20
N VAL A 789 13.26 -14.56 -4.47
CA VAL A 789 12.03 -14.16 -3.77
C VAL A 789 11.53 -12.77 -4.14
N ALA A 790 12.41 -11.89 -4.63
CA ALA A 790 12.07 -10.56 -5.06
C ALA A 790 13.03 -10.06 -6.14
N GLY A 791 12.63 -9.05 -6.92
CA GLY A 791 13.42 -8.43 -7.98
C GLY A 791 12.97 -8.84 -9.38
N CYS A 792 13.90 -8.94 -10.31
CA CYS A 792 13.67 -9.22 -11.73
C CYS A 792 13.28 -10.67 -12.01
N PRO A 793 12.10 -10.97 -12.59
CA PRO A 793 11.68 -12.34 -12.90
C PRO A 793 12.61 -13.08 -13.87
N GLN A 794 13.12 -12.40 -14.90
CA GLN A 794 14.00 -12.99 -15.90
C GLN A 794 15.35 -13.40 -15.28
N LEU A 795 15.89 -12.56 -14.41
CA LEU A 795 17.10 -12.90 -13.66
C LEU A 795 16.84 -14.05 -12.67
N ALA A 796 15.66 -14.09 -12.06
CA ALA A 796 15.25 -15.17 -11.16
C ALA A 796 15.24 -16.54 -11.87
N GLU A 797 14.75 -16.62 -13.12
CA GLU A 797 14.78 -17.84 -13.92
C GLU A 797 16.22 -18.31 -14.19
N ARG A 798 17.12 -17.37 -14.54
CA ARG A 798 18.54 -17.67 -14.77
C ARG A 798 19.26 -18.13 -13.49
N ILE A 799 18.96 -17.49 -12.35
CA ILE A 799 19.48 -17.93 -11.05
C ILE A 799 19.02 -19.37 -10.73
N ASN A 800 17.76 -19.70 -10.99
CA ASN A 800 17.24 -21.04 -10.79
C ASN A 800 17.92 -22.07 -11.70
N ALA A 801 18.24 -21.70 -12.96
CA ALA A 801 18.99 -22.55 -13.86
C ALA A 801 20.41 -22.80 -13.32
N VAL A 802 21.13 -21.74 -12.93
CA VAL A 802 22.47 -21.87 -12.31
C VAL A 802 22.42 -22.75 -11.04
N ARG A 803 21.41 -22.53 -10.18
CA ARG A 803 21.20 -23.36 -9.00
C ARG A 803 21.03 -24.84 -9.35
N ALA A 804 20.19 -25.14 -10.32
CA ALA A 804 19.97 -26.54 -10.76
C ALA A 804 21.25 -27.18 -11.31
N ASP A 805 22.02 -26.42 -12.10
CA ASP A 805 23.30 -26.88 -12.64
C ASP A 805 24.33 -27.17 -11.53
N ILE A 806 24.44 -26.28 -10.54
CA ILE A 806 25.37 -26.47 -9.41
C ILE A 806 24.96 -27.68 -8.55
N LEU A 807 23.67 -27.81 -8.27
CA LEU A 807 23.14 -28.96 -7.52
C LEU A 807 23.39 -30.30 -8.27
N GLY A 808 23.36 -30.28 -9.60
CA GLY A 808 23.62 -31.41 -10.49
C GLY A 808 25.10 -31.68 -10.80
N LEU A 809 26.06 -31.00 -10.17
CA LEU A 809 27.48 -31.28 -10.35
C LEU A 809 27.82 -32.72 -9.95
N GLU A 810 28.79 -33.32 -10.66
CA GLU A 810 29.31 -34.61 -10.30
C GLU A 810 30.06 -34.57 -8.99
N ARG A 811 29.73 -35.48 -8.07
CA ARG A 811 30.36 -35.58 -6.75
C ARG A 811 30.75 -37.03 -6.46
N ASP A 812 31.92 -37.20 -5.91
CA ASP A 812 32.33 -38.51 -5.37
C ASP A 812 31.48 -38.82 -4.12
N PRO A 813 30.76 -39.97 -4.09
CA PRO A 813 29.84 -40.30 -3.00
C PRO A 813 30.51 -40.38 -1.63
N GLU A 814 31.72 -40.97 -1.55
CA GLU A 814 32.43 -41.12 -0.28
C GLU A 814 32.91 -39.77 0.25
N SER A 815 33.53 -38.95 -0.59
CA SER A 815 33.99 -37.63 -0.25
C SER A 815 32.83 -36.71 0.15
N LEU A 816 31.69 -36.77 -0.53
CA LEU A 816 30.50 -36.01 -0.17
C LEU A 816 29.99 -36.41 1.21
N ARG A 817 29.88 -37.71 1.48
CA ARG A 817 29.41 -38.24 2.76
C ARG A 817 30.35 -37.81 3.91
N GLU A 818 31.64 -37.95 3.75
CA GLU A 818 32.63 -37.55 4.75
C GLU A 818 32.51 -36.07 5.11
N LYS A 819 32.42 -35.17 4.11
CA LYS A 819 32.28 -33.71 4.31
C LYS A 819 30.99 -33.34 5.01
N VAL A 820 29.88 -33.99 4.67
CA VAL A 820 28.56 -33.74 5.31
C VAL A 820 28.61 -34.20 6.78
N LEU A 821 29.17 -35.36 7.07
CA LEU A 821 29.36 -35.87 8.43
C LEU A 821 30.26 -34.96 9.27
N GLU A 822 31.45 -34.60 8.72
CA GLU A 822 32.36 -33.67 9.40
C GLU A 822 31.71 -32.35 9.77
N MET A 823 30.95 -31.74 8.84
CA MET A 823 30.26 -30.51 9.09
C MET A 823 29.22 -30.69 10.20
N ARG A 824 28.41 -31.74 10.16
CA ARG A 824 27.40 -32.04 11.18
C ARG A 824 28.00 -32.28 12.55
N GLU A 825 29.13 -32.97 12.63
CA GLU A 825 29.87 -33.22 13.90
C GLU A 825 30.41 -31.91 14.48
N LYS A 826 30.98 -31.02 13.65
CA LYS A 826 31.39 -29.66 14.08
C LYS A 826 30.23 -28.84 14.62
N MET A 827 29.08 -28.89 13.98
CA MET A 827 27.88 -28.19 14.47
C MET A 827 27.42 -28.78 15.82
N ARG A 828 27.38 -30.10 15.95
CA ARG A 828 26.98 -30.76 17.21
C ARG A 828 27.92 -30.41 18.35
N ALA A 829 29.22 -30.42 18.10
CA ALA A 829 30.24 -30.12 19.13
C ALA A 829 30.09 -28.71 19.71
N ASN A 830 29.61 -27.74 18.89
CA ASN A 830 29.49 -26.32 19.29
C ASN A 830 28.07 -25.93 19.79
N LEU A 831 27.02 -26.57 19.28
CA LEU A 831 25.65 -26.07 19.42
C LEU A 831 24.71 -27.07 20.12
N ALA A 832 25.03 -28.33 20.20
CA ALA A 832 24.17 -29.35 20.83
C ALA A 832 24.18 -29.25 22.36
N THR A 833 23.20 -29.89 22.98
CA THR A 833 23.07 -29.94 24.44
C THR A 833 24.31 -30.67 25.04
N PRO A 834 24.99 -30.05 26.03
CA PRO A 834 26.12 -30.66 26.71
C PRO A 834 25.75 -32.04 27.30
N VAL A 835 26.69 -33.01 27.25
CA VAL A 835 26.42 -34.38 27.69
C VAL A 835 25.86 -34.47 29.11
N ALA A 836 26.30 -33.57 30.02
CA ALA A 836 25.84 -33.53 31.40
C ALA A 836 24.36 -33.18 31.55
N HIS A 837 23.75 -32.51 30.57
CA HIS A 837 22.37 -32.02 30.62
C HIS A 837 21.40 -32.82 29.74
N ARG A 838 21.86 -33.77 28.91
CA ARG A 838 21.04 -34.54 27.96
C ARG A 838 19.92 -35.37 28.57
N ALA A 839 19.96 -35.64 29.85
CA ALA A 839 18.87 -36.35 30.55
C ALA A 839 17.66 -35.41 30.87
N GLU A 840 17.92 -34.11 30.93
CA GLU A 840 16.94 -33.08 31.33
C GLU A 840 16.65 -32.05 30.24
N GLU A 841 17.52 -31.97 29.24
CA GLU A 841 17.37 -30.99 28.12
C GLU A 841 17.60 -31.65 26.78
N PHE A 842 16.83 -31.23 25.77
CA PHE A 842 17.02 -31.62 24.35
C PHE A 842 16.84 -30.39 23.45
N HIS A 843 17.88 -30.06 22.70
CA HIS A 843 17.84 -28.97 21.74
C HIS A 843 17.19 -29.45 20.43
N ILE A 844 15.94 -29.04 20.18
CA ILE A 844 15.08 -29.47 19.07
C ILE A 844 15.79 -29.39 17.70
N LYS A 845 16.60 -28.37 17.50
CA LYS A 845 17.29 -28.14 16.24
C LYS A 845 18.60 -28.89 16.15
N GLN A 846 19.41 -28.93 17.23
CA GLN A 846 20.82 -29.26 17.13
C GLN A 846 21.20 -30.67 17.65
N ASP A 847 20.38 -31.24 18.54
CA ASP A 847 20.71 -32.56 19.07
C ASP A 847 20.47 -33.68 18.05
N ALA A 848 21.04 -34.87 18.30
CA ALA A 848 20.85 -36.01 17.45
C ALA A 848 19.39 -36.46 17.41
N GLY A 849 18.84 -36.62 16.22
CA GLY A 849 17.41 -36.85 16.02
C GLY A 849 16.55 -35.56 15.91
N GLY A 850 17.18 -34.36 15.93
CA GLY A 850 16.52 -33.08 15.75
C GLY A 850 16.35 -32.66 14.29
N ILE A 851 15.88 -31.42 14.07
CA ILE A 851 15.52 -30.87 12.74
C ILE A 851 16.69 -30.92 11.77
N VAL A 852 17.90 -30.51 12.21
CA VAL A 852 19.07 -30.39 11.32
C VAL A 852 19.49 -31.75 10.77
N ASP A 853 19.24 -32.85 11.47
CA ASP A 853 19.54 -34.17 10.96
C ASP A 853 18.67 -34.52 9.74
N ILE A 854 17.37 -34.15 9.79
CA ILE A 854 16.46 -34.34 8.65
C ILE A 854 16.90 -33.45 7.47
N GLU A 855 17.23 -32.20 7.73
CA GLU A 855 17.70 -31.26 6.70
C GLU A 855 18.99 -31.78 6.02
N PHE A 856 19.95 -32.32 6.79
CA PHE A 856 21.19 -32.85 6.27
C PHE A 856 20.99 -34.15 5.46
N ILE A 857 20.07 -35.02 5.88
CA ILE A 857 19.68 -36.21 5.09
C ILE A 857 19.16 -35.78 3.73
N VAL A 858 18.20 -34.85 3.68
CA VAL A 858 17.61 -34.38 2.45
C VAL A 858 18.64 -33.71 1.54
N GLN A 859 19.47 -32.82 2.10
CA GLN A 859 20.53 -32.12 1.37
C GLN A 859 21.57 -33.08 0.80
N TYR A 860 22.01 -34.07 1.58
CA TYR A 860 22.96 -35.11 1.15
C TYR A 860 22.40 -35.92 -0.02
N LEU A 861 21.19 -36.46 0.13
CA LEU A 861 20.53 -37.24 -0.92
C LEU A 861 20.33 -36.45 -2.20
N LEU A 862 19.93 -35.21 -2.08
CA LEU A 862 19.77 -34.34 -3.24
C LEU A 862 21.11 -34.11 -3.95
N LEU A 863 22.16 -33.71 -3.23
CA LEU A 863 23.48 -33.46 -3.81
C LEU A 863 24.09 -34.71 -4.45
N LEU A 864 23.78 -35.89 -3.92
CA LEU A 864 24.24 -37.16 -4.45
C LEU A 864 23.52 -37.55 -5.74
N HIS A 865 22.22 -37.33 -5.82
CA HIS A 865 21.36 -37.85 -6.87
C HIS A 865 20.86 -36.83 -7.92
N ALA A 866 21.01 -35.54 -7.69
CA ALA A 866 20.44 -34.49 -8.57
C ALA A 866 20.95 -34.55 -10.02
N ARG A 867 22.19 -35.07 -10.24
CA ARG A 867 22.73 -35.24 -11.60
C ARG A 867 21.95 -36.28 -12.41
N ALA A 868 21.60 -37.40 -11.78
CA ALA A 868 20.82 -38.47 -12.43
C ALA A 868 19.32 -38.15 -12.44
N HIS A 869 18.86 -37.36 -11.48
CA HIS A 869 17.45 -37.01 -11.25
C HIS A 869 17.27 -35.48 -11.16
N PRO A 870 17.33 -34.71 -12.29
CA PRO A 870 17.30 -33.24 -12.28
C PRO A 870 16.02 -32.63 -11.64
N LYS A 871 14.93 -33.40 -11.59
CA LYS A 871 13.67 -32.96 -10.93
C LYS A 871 13.85 -32.69 -9.44
N LEU A 872 14.84 -33.28 -8.78
CA LEU A 872 15.14 -33.03 -7.36
C LEU A 872 15.53 -31.57 -7.11
N ALA A 873 16.13 -30.89 -8.08
CA ALA A 873 16.51 -29.48 -7.96
C ALA A 873 15.34 -28.51 -8.13
N GLN A 874 14.12 -28.98 -8.42
CA GLN A 874 12.94 -28.11 -8.65
C GLN A 874 12.46 -27.42 -7.38
N TRP A 875 12.50 -28.08 -6.23
CA TRP A 875 11.98 -27.60 -4.98
C TRP A 875 13.09 -27.16 -4.01
N SER A 876 12.72 -26.38 -3.02
CA SER A 876 13.64 -25.89 -1.97
C SER A 876 13.16 -26.21 -0.55
N ASP A 877 11.91 -26.64 -0.37
CA ASP A 877 11.34 -27.02 0.93
C ASP A 877 11.49 -28.53 1.21
N ASN A 878 11.74 -28.85 2.47
CA ASN A 878 12.02 -30.23 2.86
C ASN A 878 10.87 -31.20 2.59
N MET A 879 9.62 -30.77 2.68
CA MET A 879 8.47 -31.68 2.48
C MET A 879 8.38 -32.12 1.03
N ARG A 880 8.45 -31.20 0.06
CA ARG A 880 8.42 -31.51 -1.37
C ARG A 880 9.69 -32.21 -1.82
N LEU A 881 10.84 -31.93 -1.19
CA LEU A 881 12.07 -32.64 -1.46
C LEU A 881 11.99 -34.12 -1.03
N LEU A 882 11.41 -34.44 0.14
CA LEU A 882 11.16 -35.80 0.60
C LEU A 882 10.17 -36.52 -0.33
N GLU A 883 9.10 -35.87 -0.78
CA GLU A 883 8.17 -36.42 -1.77
C GLU A 883 8.87 -36.70 -3.12
N SER A 884 9.75 -35.80 -3.56
CA SER A 884 10.50 -35.96 -4.81
C SER A 884 11.51 -37.09 -4.72
N LEU A 885 12.18 -37.25 -3.58
CA LEU A 885 13.11 -38.34 -3.33
C LEU A 885 12.40 -39.73 -3.35
N GLU A 886 11.17 -39.82 -2.81
CA GLU A 886 10.35 -41.01 -2.92
C GLU A 886 9.91 -41.26 -4.37
N ALA A 887 9.39 -40.21 -5.06
CA ALA A 887 8.93 -40.33 -6.44
C ALA A 887 10.00 -40.76 -7.43
N GLU A 888 11.27 -40.37 -7.19
CA GLU A 888 12.43 -40.82 -7.97
C GLU A 888 13.03 -42.15 -7.47
N GLY A 889 12.42 -42.80 -6.46
CA GLY A 889 12.84 -44.14 -5.95
C GLY A 889 14.12 -44.13 -5.13
N ILE A 890 14.57 -42.98 -4.63
CA ILE A 890 15.82 -42.85 -3.85
C ILE A 890 15.60 -43.27 -2.41
N ILE A 891 14.43 -42.97 -1.85
CA ILE A 891 14.01 -43.40 -0.52
C ILE A 891 12.70 -44.18 -0.60
N SER A 892 12.46 -45.05 0.37
CA SER A 892 11.18 -45.80 0.46
C SER A 892 10.09 -44.91 1.01
N ALA A 893 8.82 -45.30 0.74
CA ALA A 893 7.63 -44.59 1.28
C ALA A 893 7.64 -44.54 2.82
N GLU A 894 8.18 -45.56 3.47
CA GLU A 894 8.34 -45.63 4.93
C GLU A 894 9.29 -44.55 5.43
N VAL A 895 10.48 -44.44 4.85
CA VAL A 895 11.48 -43.43 5.21
C VAL A 895 10.93 -42.01 4.97
N ARG A 896 10.29 -41.78 3.82
CA ARG A 896 9.63 -40.51 3.55
C ARG A 896 8.59 -40.18 4.63
N GLN A 897 7.72 -41.12 4.97
CA GLN A 897 6.68 -40.93 5.98
C GLN A 897 7.26 -40.64 7.37
N GLU A 898 8.28 -41.39 7.77
CA GLU A 898 8.97 -41.21 9.06
C GLU A 898 9.59 -39.80 9.16
N LEU A 899 10.39 -39.41 8.15
CA LEU A 899 11.05 -38.10 8.15
C LEU A 899 10.06 -36.92 8.05
N SER A 900 9.03 -37.07 7.22
CA SER A 900 7.99 -36.04 7.09
C SER A 900 7.20 -35.84 8.38
N THR A 901 6.80 -36.95 9.04
CA THR A 901 6.09 -36.89 10.32
C THR A 901 6.97 -36.27 11.40
N ALA A 902 8.21 -36.68 11.51
CA ALA A 902 9.18 -36.14 12.47
C ALA A 902 9.41 -34.64 12.23
N TYR A 903 9.56 -34.23 10.96
CA TYR A 903 9.78 -32.86 10.59
C TYR A 903 8.60 -31.95 10.99
N LEU A 904 7.37 -32.37 10.72
CA LEU A 904 6.16 -31.65 11.13
C LEU A 904 6.02 -31.56 12.64
N GLN A 905 6.33 -32.63 13.38
CA GLN A 905 6.29 -32.62 14.84
C GLN A 905 7.30 -31.62 15.42
N TRP A 906 8.53 -31.65 14.94
CA TRP A 906 9.57 -30.70 15.38
C TRP A 906 9.24 -29.26 15.00
N ARG A 907 8.75 -29.03 13.80
CA ARG A 907 8.33 -27.70 13.36
C ARG A 907 7.18 -27.16 14.23
N GLY A 908 6.19 -28.02 14.53
CA GLY A 908 5.08 -27.67 15.41
C GLY A 908 5.56 -27.28 16.82
N GLU A 909 6.52 -28.04 17.37
CA GLU A 909 7.09 -27.72 18.67
C GLU A 909 7.89 -26.41 18.68
N VAL A 910 8.67 -26.13 17.62
CA VAL A 910 9.38 -24.85 17.45
C VAL A 910 8.40 -23.67 17.39
N HIS A 911 7.30 -23.77 16.66
CA HIS A 911 6.28 -22.74 16.59
C HIS A 911 5.57 -22.55 17.93
N ARG A 912 5.21 -23.67 18.60
CA ARG A 912 4.59 -23.63 19.93
C ARG A 912 5.50 -22.91 20.93
N GLN A 913 6.80 -23.23 20.92
CA GLN A 913 7.76 -22.60 21.82
C GLN A 913 7.95 -21.11 21.51
N ALA A 914 8.03 -20.71 20.23
CA ALA A 914 8.09 -19.30 19.85
C ALA A 914 6.88 -18.52 20.39
N LEU A 915 5.66 -19.08 20.29
CA LEU A 915 4.44 -18.45 20.83
C LEU A 915 4.37 -18.47 22.38
N GLN A 916 5.13 -19.36 23.03
CA GLN A 916 5.27 -19.44 24.50
C GLN A 916 6.56 -18.77 25.02
N GLN A 917 7.35 -18.09 24.16
CA GLN A 917 8.64 -17.49 24.49
C GLN A 917 9.64 -18.49 25.09
N GLY A 918 9.65 -19.72 24.54
CA GLY A 918 10.61 -20.76 24.91
C GLY A 918 11.96 -20.60 24.21
N ASP A 919 12.95 -21.31 24.70
CA ASP A 919 14.36 -21.23 24.29
C ASP A 919 14.78 -22.23 23.18
N GLY A 920 13.82 -22.89 22.53
CA GLY A 920 14.08 -23.91 21.51
C GLY A 920 14.56 -25.27 22.06
N ARG A 921 14.35 -25.51 23.35
CA ARG A 921 14.72 -26.76 24.03
C ARG A 921 13.51 -27.41 24.69
N LEU A 922 13.52 -28.75 24.74
CA LEU A 922 12.64 -29.49 25.62
C LEU A 922 13.29 -29.56 26.99
N HIS A 923 12.57 -29.23 28.05
CA HIS A 923 13.00 -29.29 29.42
C HIS A 923 12.27 -30.37 30.20
N GLY A 924 13.03 -31.20 30.92
CA GLY A 924 12.55 -32.30 31.77
C GLY A 924 12.37 -33.61 31.01
N ALA A 925 12.62 -34.71 31.72
CA ALA A 925 12.58 -36.05 31.17
C ALA A 925 11.22 -36.46 30.57
N GLU A 926 10.13 -35.99 31.10
CA GLU A 926 8.77 -36.22 30.58
C GLU A 926 8.54 -35.55 29.21
N ALA A 927 8.98 -34.31 29.04
CA ALA A 927 8.86 -33.60 27.78
C ALA A 927 9.71 -34.30 26.69
N ILE A 928 10.95 -34.71 27.02
CA ILE A 928 11.82 -35.44 26.09
C ILE A 928 11.20 -36.78 25.73
N LYS A 929 10.65 -37.50 26.70
CA LYS A 929 9.97 -38.78 26.50
C LYS A 929 8.80 -38.71 25.54
N ALA A 930 8.07 -37.60 25.53
CA ALA A 930 6.95 -37.39 24.59
C ALA A 930 7.40 -37.40 23.14
N PHE A 931 8.68 -37.10 22.86
CA PHE A 931 9.25 -37.05 21.52
C PHE A 931 10.23 -38.23 21.23
N ASN A 932 10.37 -39.19 22.12
CA ASN A 932 11.33 -40.33 21.94
C ASN A 932 11.16 -41.04 20.61
N THR A 933 9.93 -41.35 20.21
CA THR A 933 9.63 -42.00 18.93
C THR A 933 10.16 -41.17 17.76
N THR A 934 10.01 -39.84 17.80
CA THR A 934 10.51 -38.93 16.77
C THR A 934 12.04 -38.94 16.72
N ILE A 935 12.68 -38.79 17.88
CA ILE A 935 14.16 -38.83 18.03
C ILE A 935 14.73 -40.13 17.48
N GLU A 936 14.16 -41.28 17.89
CA GLU A 936 14.60 -42.61 17.46
C GLU A 936 14.42 -42.85 15.97
N SER A 937 13.27 -42.37 15.40
CA SER A 937 12.97 -42.49 13.97
C SER A 937 13.98 -41.74 13.12
N VAL A 938 14.24 -40.45 13.44
CA VAL A 938 15.23 -39.65 12.73
C VAL A 938 16.62 -40.20 12.88
N THR A 939 17.00 -40.65 14.09
CA THR A 939 18.32 -41.26 14.35
C THR A 939 18.54 -42.54 13.54
N ARG A 940 17.53 -43.40 13.45
CA ARG A 940 17.57 -44.60 12.64
C ARG A 940 17.72 -44.28 11.14
N CYS A 941 16.94 -43.33 10.60
CA CYS A 941 17.07 -42.89 9.22
C CYS A 941 18.47 -42.30 8.95
N TRP A 942 19.01 -41.50 9.87
CA TRP A 942 20.37 -40.98 9.78
C TRP A 942 21.41 -42.10 9.68
N GLN A 943 21.34 -43.12 10.56
CA GLN A 943 22.26 -44.25 10.57
C GLN A 943 22.17 -45.07 9.28
N SER A 944 20.96 -45.32 8.78
CA SER A 944 20.76 -46.11 7.56
C SER A 944 21.22 -45.38 6.29
N ILE A 945 21.23 -44.05 6.24
CA ILE A 945 21.52 -43.27 5.03
C ILE A 945 22.98 -42.76 5.05
N LEU A 946 23.47 -42.30 6.17
CA LEU A 946 24.78 -41.62 6.28
C LEU A 946 25.84 -42.43 7.01
N SER A 947 25.51 -43.47 7.82
CA SER A 947 26.48 -44.25 8.54
C SER A 947 26.65 -45.69 7.99
N ALA A 948 25.83 -46.07 7.01
CA ALA A 948 26.00 -47.30 6.23
C ALA A 948 26.96 -47.01 5.08
#